data_288fc6b8baea532338207da3fc49cd2e
#
_entry.id   288fc6b8baea532338207da3fc49cd2e
#
_cell.length_a   1.000
_cell.length_b   1.000
_cell.length_c   1.000
_cell.angle_alpha   90.00
_cell.angle_beta   90.00
_cell.angle_gamma   90.00
#
_symmetry.space_group_name_H-M   'P 1'
#
loop_
_entity.id
_entity.type
_entity.pdbx_description
1 polymer ?
#
loop_
_entity_poly.entity_id
_entity_poly.type
_entity_poly.pdbx_seq_one_letter_code
_entity_poly.pdbx_strand_id
1 'polypeptide(L)'
;MKKLMVLDGNSIVNRAFYGVSQNLTTRDGQPTNAVFGFLAILNKLLDECEPQALCVTFDRKAPTFRHLAYEGYKATRKGMPDELASQMPILKEVLAALNIPMYELDGWEADDLIGTISVKDTAAGWETVVVTGDKDSLQLVTETTTVKLVSTRMGRTATRDMTPETFQEEYGFGPIHIIDLKALMGDASDNIPGVKGVGEKTAMALVQRYGSIDLLYAAMPEIEMAAGTPAKPGVVKKLAEGEEMARMSYDLATIRTDAPIEFTPEANLRREPDRAALYQLFLRLEFAKLIDKYGLTAPQGEGDTETAPVTGTCESEVVESRERMEELLALWRGLDQVDVLALPGLDTVCVEWQESESLSQAALFFAGRLDCHNQFLRELFAPGIRKAAHGVKELWKALLDEGIEPGDFIFDTEVAAYLLAPTDGSYELEKLGMTYYNQEFPKAAAYLEEGAFGPLADPAAPMGALISHCALIGALHQTLRKRLEELDLWTLYQQIELPLCPVLAEMEREGMLVDRGALIRFGEMLSQGIQGAQAAIFALAGEEFNINSTQQLGRILFDQLGLPPVKKTKTGYSTNADVLEKLRGQHPIIETILEYRQLTKLKSTYVDGLSKVIGADGRIHTCFQNTVTATGRLSSAEPNLQNIPVRTELGAQLRKMFVAGPGKVLVDADYSQIELRLLAHMAEDEHMIGAFRTGEDIHTITASQVFGVEPDQVTGEMRRRAKAVNFGIVYGISPFSLSQDIGVSVAEAKEYMDRYFLKYAGVRAYMDRVVERAKEEGYVSTLFGRRRWLPELKSSNFNTRSFGERVALNMPIQGTAADIIKLAMLRVRDRLSTEGMEGRLVLQVHDELIVECPEEEQGRVCALVEEEMERVISLSVPLLAETSAGKSWADAH
;
A
#
# COMPACT_ATOMS: atom_id res chain seq x y z
N MET A 1 -14.78 -13.81 40.82
CA MET A 1 -15.67 -14.81 40.18
C MET A 1 -15.00 -15.25 38.87
N LYS A 2 -15.38 -16.39 38.30
CA LYS A 2 -14.93 -16.76 36.93
C LYS A 2 -15.60 -15.85 35.94
N LYS A 3 -14.92 -15.59 34.83
CA LYS A 3 -15.34 -14.58 33.84
C LYS A 3 -15.60 -15.23 32.48
N LEU A 4 -16.78 -15.02 31.93
CA LEU A 4 -17.13 -15.34 30.55
C LEU A 4 -17.09 -14.07 29.70
N MET A 5 -16.49 -14.11 28.52
CA MET A 5 -16.59 -13.07 27.54
C MET A 5 -17.48 -13.51 26.37
N VAL A 6 -18.50 -12.72 26.05
CA VAL A 6 -19.44 -12.97 24.95
C VAL A 6 -19.27 -11.85 23.91
N LEU A 7 -18.94 -12.20 22.68
CA LEU A 7 -18.80 -11.23 21.60
C LEU A 7 -20.03 -11.23 20.71
N ASP A 8 -20.53 -10.04 20.40
CA ASP A 8 -21.45 -9.80 19.30
C ASP A 8 -20.68 -9.88 17.99
N GLY A 9 -20.74 -11.03 17.32
CA GLY A 9 -19.98 -11.30 16.12
C GLY A 9 -20.28 -10.35 14.97
N ASN A 10 -21.57 -10.03 14.78
CA ASN A 10 -22.01 -9.14 13.71
C ASN A 10 -21.54 -7.70 13.94
N SER A 11 -21.67 -7.19 15.15
CA SER A 11 -21.23 -5.85 15.50
C SER A 11 -19.70 -5.71 15.37
N ILE A 12 -18.93 -6.67 15.88
CA ILE A 12 -17.47 -6.63 15.88
C ILE A 12 -16.92 -6.80 14.47
N VAL A 13 -17.44 -7.71 13.64
CA VAL A 13 -16.98 -7.92 12.27
C VAL A 13 -17.27 -6.70 11.37
N ASN A 14 -18.43 -6.06 11.56
CA ASN A 14 -18.73 -4.81 10.85
C ASN A 14 -17.73 -3.70 11.21
N ARG A 15 -17.40 -3.55 12.49
CA ARG A 15 -16.39 -2.57 12.93
C ARG A 15 -15.00 -2.88 12.40
N ALA A 16 -14.62 -4.14 12.36
CA ALA A 16 -13.38 -4.61 11.77
C ALA A 16 -13.32 -4.27 10.28
N PHE A 17 -14.37 -4.56 9.52
CA PHE A 17 -14.48 -4.31 8.09
C PHE A 17 -14.29 -2.83 7.73
N TYR A 18 -14.96 -1.92 8.45
CA TYR A 18 -14.84 -0.49 8.21
C TYR A 18 -13.64 0.16 8.92
N GLY A 19 -13.04 -0.52 9.88
CA GLY A 19 -11.90 -0.02 10.67
C GLY A 19 -10.52 -0.36 10.09
N VAL A 20 -10.42 -1.42 9.30
CA VAL A 20 -9.20 -1.86 8.61
C VAL A 20 -9.28 -1.45 7.14
N SER A 21 -8.13 -1.25 6.50
CA SER A 21 -8.08 -0.90 5.08
C SER A 21 -8.84 -1.92 4.24
N GLN A 22 -9.75 -1.44 3.40
CA GLN A 22 -10.51 -2.30 2.48
C GLN A 22 -9.65 -2.89 1.35
N ASN A 23 -8.40 -2.46 1.21
CA ASN A 23 -7.44 -2.99 0.24
C ASN A 23 -6.71 -4.24 0.75
N LEU A 24 -7.02 -4.72 1.96
CA LEU A 24 -6.44 -5.95 2.50
C LEU A 24 -7.16 -7.15 1.88
N THR A 25 -6.52 -7.74 0.89
CA THR A 25 -7.01 -8.91 0.14
C THR A 25 -5.89 -9.93 0.01
N THR A 26 -6.23 -11.20 -0.19
CA THR A 26 -5.27 -12.18 -0.69
C THR A 26 -4.91 -11.88 -2.15
N ARG A 27 -3.87 -12.52 -2.68
CA ARG A 27 -3.45 -12.39 -4.09
C ARG A 27 -4.56 -12.75 -5.08
N ASP A 28 -5.40 -13.70 -4.72
CA ASP A 28 -6.55 -14.11 -5.52
C ASP A 28 -7.72 -13.12 -5.43
N GLY A 29 -7.53 -12.01 -4.71
CA GLY A 29 -8.53 -10.94 -4.56
C GLY A 29 -9.60 -11.23 -3.51
N GLN A 30 -9.47 -12.26 -2.65
CA GLN A 30 -10.38 -12.51 -1.54
C GLN A 30 -10.18 -11.43 -0.48
N PRO A 31 -11.20 -10.62 -0.13
CA PRO A 31 -11.10 -9.66 0.98
C PRO A 31 -10.83 -10.38 2.31
N THR A 32 -9.92 -9.82 3.12
CA THR A 32 -9.51 -10.40 4.41
C THR A 32 -9.52 -9.40 5.56
N ASN A 33 -9.79 -8.14 5.27
CA ASN A 33 -9.75 -7.04 6.24
C ASN A 33 -10.68 -7.22 7.44
N ALA A 34 -11.87 -7.80 7.25
CA ALA A 34 -12.82 -8.04 8.34
C ALA A 34 -12.33 -9.15 9.27
N VAL A 35 -11.82 -10.25 8.70
CA VAL A 35 -11.25 -11.37 9.50
C VAL A 35 -10.03 -10.90 10.27
N PHE A 36 -9.09 -10.22 9.60
CA PHE A 36 -7.89 -9.67 10.24
C PHE A 36 -8.23 -8.70 11.38
N GLY A 37 -9.15 -7.77 11.11
CA GLY A 37 -9.58 -6.78 12.09
C GLY A 37 -10.32 -7.40 13.27
N PHE A 38 -11.15 -8.42 13.03
CA PHE A 38 -11.81 -9.17 14.08
C PHE A 38 -10.80 -9.85 15.01
N LEU A 39 -9.81 -10.55 14.44
CA LEU A 39 -8.75 -11.21 15.21
C LEU A 39 -7.89 -10.20 15.98
N ALA A 40 -7.62 -9.03 15.41
CA ALA A 40 -6.90 -7.98 16.12
C ALA A 40 -7.69 -7.45 17.34
N ILE A 41 -9.00 -7.26 17.18
CA ILE A 41 -9.90 -6.88 18.29
C ILE A 41 -9.99 -7.99 19.33
N LEU A 42 -10.20 -9.23 18.89
CA LEU A 42 -10.29 -10.40 19.78
C LEU A 42 -9.02 -10.56 20.63
N ASN A 43 -7.84 -10.51 20.01
CA ASN A 43 -6.57 -10.64 20.73
C ASN A 43 -6.40 -9.54 21.79
N LYS A 44 -6.72 -8.29 21.43
CA LYS A 44 -6.68 -7.18 22.38
C LYS A 44 -7.62 -7.42 23.58
N LEU A 45 -8.84 -7.90 23.32
CA LEU A 45 -9.83 -8.17 24.37
C LEU A 45 -9.43 -9.35 25.26
N LEU A 46 -8.80 -10.37 24.67
CA LEU A 46 -8.26 -11.50 25.45
C LEU A 46 -7.18 -11.03 26.43
N ASP A 47 -6.30 -10.12 25.99
CA ASP A 47 -5.26 -9.53 26.82
C ASP A 47 -5.84 -8.58 27.90
N GLU A 48 -6.90 -7.81 27.59
CA GLU A 48 -7.53 -6.88 28.55
C GLU A 48 -8.44 -7.55 29.58
N CYS A 49 -9.20 -8.58 29.19
CA CYS A 49 -10.25 -9.17 30.04
C CYS A 49 -9.81 -10.45 30.72
N GLU A 50 -8.82 -11.16 30.20
CA GLU A 50 -8.36 -12.48 30.71
C GLU A 50 -9.50 -13.44 31.01
N PRO A 51 -10.45 -13.70 30.10
CA PRO A 51 -11.62 -14.52 30.38
C PRO A 51 -11.25 -16.00 30.48
N GLN A 52 -11.92 -16.75 31.39
CA GLN A 52 -11.79 -18.19 31.49
C GLN A 52 -12.64 -18.93 30.44
N ALA A 53 -13.75 -18.31 30.03
CA ALA A 53 -14.66 -18.82 29.02
C ALA A 53 -14.92 -17.76 27.96
N LEU A 54 -15.20 -18.20 26.72
CA LEU A 54 -15.37 -17.32 25.57
C LEU A 54 -16.36 -17.93 24.59
N CYS A 55 -17.28 -17.09 24.04
CA CYS A 55 -18.11 -17.46 22.90
C CYS A 55 -18.46 -16.24 22.03
N VAL A 56 -18.98 -16.52 20.85
CA VAL A 56 -19.40 -15.50 19.86
C VAL A 56 -20.84 -15.79 19.44
N THR A 57 -21.65 -14.74 19.32
CA THR A 57 -23.04 -14.87 18.81
C THR A 57 -23.13 -14.26 17.41
N PHE A 58 -23.97 -14.84 16.55
CA PHE A 58 -24.22 -14.34 15.21
C PHE A 58 -25.72 -14.29 14.89
N ASP A 59 -26.14 -13.32 14.08
CA ASP A 59 -27.46 -13.27 13.48
C ASP A 59 -27.59 -14.29 12.35
N ARG A 60 -28.78 -14.84 12.18
CA ARG A 60 -29.17 -15.61 11.00
C ARG A 60 -30.02 -14.79 10.05
N LYS A 61 -30.08 -15.20 8.77
CA LYS A 61 -30.86 -14.49 7.74
C LYS A 61 -32.38 -14.70 7.90
N ALA A 62 -32.83 -15.62 8.78
CA ALA A 62 -34.26 -15.88 9.01
C ALA A 62 -34.95 -14.68 9.67
N PRO A 63 -36.20 -14.37 9.32
CA PRO A 63 -36.98 -13.34 10.01
C PRO A 63 -37.13 -13.68 11.52
N THR A 64 -36.98 -12.66 12.36
CA THR A 64 -37.11 -12.79 13.81
C THR A 64 -38.56 -12.48 14.27
N PHE A 65 -38.88 -12.78 15.49
CA PHE A 65 -40.16 -12.43 16.07
C PHE A 65 -40.47 -10.92 16.01
N ARG A 66 -39.45 -10.03 15.98
CA ARG A 66 -39.61 -8.60 15.81
C ARG A 66 -40.10 -8.23 14.43
N HIS A 67 -39.59 -8.91 13.39
CA HIS A 67 -40.07 -8.72 11.99
C HIS A 67 -41.53 -9.18 11.84
N LEU A 68 -41.93 -10.20 12.59
CA LEU A 68 -43.33 -10.66 12.59
C LEU A 68 -44.24 -9.71 13.38
N ALA A 69 -43.73 -9.04 14.41
CA ALA A 69 -44.51 -8.07 15.21
C ALA A 69 -44.64 -6.70 14.50
N TYR A 70 -43.65 -6.28 13.74
CA TYR A 70 -43.65 -4.98 13.04
C TYR A 70 -42.91 -5.07 11.69
N GLU A 71 -43.67 -4.97 10.61
CA GLU A 71 -43.17 -5.07 9.23
C GLU A 71 -42.08 -4.02 8.91
N GLY A 72 -42.14 -2.86 9.56
CA GLY A 72 -41.14 -1.80 9.41
C GLY A 72 -39.80 -2.06 10.09
N TYR A 73 -39.69 -3.08 10.94
CA TYR A 73 -38.46 -3.35 11.70
C TYR A 73 -37.27 -3.63 10.79
N LYS A 74 -36.18 -2.86 10.97
CA LYS A 74 -34.93 -2.92 10.15
C LYS A 74 -35.10 -2.76 8.64
N ALA A 75 -36.28 -2.33 8.17
CA ALA A 75 -36.61 -2.21 6.73
C ALA A 75 -35.72 -1.20 5.99
N THR A 76 -35.13 -0.27 6.70
CA THR A 76 -34.24 0.78 6.14
C THR A 76 -32.76 0.33 6.10
N ARG A 77 -32.41 -0.79 6.71
CA ARG A 77 -31.03 -1.28 6.71
C ARG A 77 -30.63 -1.75 5.31
N LYS A 78 -29.47 -1.28 4.84
CA LYS A 78 -28.84 -1.81 3.62
C LYS A 78 -28.30 -3.21 3.93
N GLY A 79 -28.38 -4.11 2.95
CA GLY A 79 -27.80 -5.44 3.07
C GLY A 79 -26.30 -5.41 3.37
N MET A 80 -25.79 -6.52 3.86
CA MET A 80 -24.35 -6.69 4.06
C MET A 80 -23.61 -6.55 2.73
N PRO A 81 -22.51 -5.76 2.64
CA PRO A 81 -21.68 -5.69 1.43
C PRO A 81 -21.16 -7.08 1.04
N ASP A 82 -21.04 -7.33 -0.26
CA ASP A 82 -20.60 -8.64 -0.78
C ASP A 82 -19.18 -9.00 -0.29
N GLU A 83 -18.30 -8.01 -0.19
CA GLU A 83 -16.94 -8.20 0.33
C GLU A 83 -16.92 -8.62 1.82
N LEU A 84 -17.87 -8.15 2.61
CA LEU A 84 -18.02 -8.60 3.99
C LEU A 84 -18.71 -9.97 4.05
N ALA A 85 -19.74 -10.17 3.23
CA ALA A 85 -20.48 -11.43 3.16
C ALA A 85 -19.56 -12.62 2.79
N SER A 86 -18.59 -12.41 1.89
CA SER A 86 -17.60 -13.43 1.52
C SER A 86 -16.64 -13.79 2.65
N GLN A 87 -16.43 -12.90 3.63
CA GLN A 87 -15.54 -13.12 4.76
C GLN A 87 -16.23 -13.80 5.95
N MET A 88 -17.56 -13.80 6.03
CA MET A 88 -18.29 -14.40 7.18
C MET A 88 -18.05 -15.91 7.34
N PRO A 89 -18.11 -16.74 6.27
CA PRO A 89 -17.75 -18.16 6.37
C PRO A 89 -16.31 -18.35 6.84
N ILE A 90 -15.37 -17.58 6.30
CA ILE A 90 -13.94 -17.66 6.64
C ILE A 90 -13.73 -17.31 8.12
N LEU A 91 -14.39 -16.26 8.62
CA LEU A 91 -14.32 -15.91 10.04
C LEU A 91 -14.81 -17.06 10.93
N LYS A 92 -15.91 -17.72 10.55
CA LYS A 92 -16.44 -18.85 11.30
C LYS A 92 -15.49 -20.06 11.26
N GLU A 93 -14.82 -20.31 10.13
CA GLU A 93 -13.77 -21.34 10.04
C GLU A 93 -12.60 -21.04 11.00
N VAL A 94 -12.15 -19.78 11.03
CA VAL A 94 -11.07 -19.35 11.94
C VAL A 94 -11.50 -19.47 13.41
N LEU A 95 -12.72 -19.06 13.77
CA LEU A 95 -13.24 -19.21 15.14
C LEU A 95 -13.36 -20.69 15.55
N ALA A 96 -13.78 -21.55 14.62
CA ALA A 96 -13.82 -23.00 14.86
C ALA A 96 -12.41 -23.58 15.11
N ALA A 97 -11.42 -23.17 14.29
CA ALA A 97 -10.02 -23.56 14.48
C ALA A 97 -9.41 -23.02 15.79
N LEU A 98 -9.88 -21.87 16.25
CA LEU A 98 -9.56 -21.31 17.57
C LEU A 98 -10.28 -22.04 18.73
N ASN A 99 -11.11 -23.03 18.46
CA ASN A 99 -11.98 -23.72 19.41
C ASN A 99 -12.89 -22.76 20.19
N ILE A 100 -13.38 -21.70 19.55
CA ILE A 100 -14.30 -20.72 20.11
C ILE A 100 -15.75 -21.12 19.76
N PRO A 101 -16.60 -21.45 20.75
CA PRO A 101 -18.02 -21.77 20.53
C PRO A 101 -18.79 -20.60 19.91
N MET A 102 -19.63 -20.91 18.94
CA MET A 102 -20.47 -19.93 18.23
C MET A 102 -21.94 -20.28 18.47
N TYR A 103 -22.76 -19.28 18.75
CA TYR A 103 -24.19 -19.42 18.94
C TYR A 103 -24.96 -18.62 17.88
N GLU A 104 -25.90 -19.28 17.25
CA GLU A 104 -26.84 -18.68 16.28
C GLU A 104 -28.14 -19.49 16.26
N LEU A 105 -29.28 -18.81 16.17
CA LEU A 105 -30.58 -19.45 16.22
C LEU A 105 -31.58 -18.75 15.30
N ASP A 106 -32.32 -19.54 14.49
CA ASP A 106 -33.34 -18.99 13.61
C ASP A 106 -34.51 -18.40 14.43
N GLY A 107 -34.97 -17.23 14.02
CA GLY A 107 -36.06 -16.53 14.70
C GLY A 107 -35.63 -15.64 15.87
N TRP A 108 -34.34 -15.64 16.23
CA TRP A 108 -33.75 -14.87 17.33
C TRP A 108 -32.60 -14.01 16.79
N GLU A 109 -32.33 -12.90 17.42
CA GLU A 109 -31.18 -12.04 17.11
C GLU A 109 -30.00 -12.36 18.03
N ALA A 110 -28.81 -12.03 17.59
CA ALA A 110 -27.56 -12.22 18.34
C ALA A 110 -27.64 -11.59 19.76
N ASP A 111 -28.28 -10.42 19.87
CA ASP A 111 -28.46 -9.70 21.11
C ASP A 111 -29.35 -10.50 22.10
N ASP A 112 -30.38 -11.22 21.63
CA ASP A 112 -31.23 -12.06 22.46
C ASP A 112 -30.45 -13.28 23.00
N LEU A 113 -29.55 -13.83 22.16
CA LEU A 113 -28.65 -14.89 22.60
C LEU A 113 -27.68 -14.38 23.65
N ILE A 114 -27.10 -13.17 23.46
CA ILE A 114 -26.23 -12.51 24.45
C ILE A 114 -27.00 -12.31 25.78
N GLY A 115 -28.21 -11.79 25.71
CA GLY A 115 -29.06 -11.59 26.88
C GLY A 115 -29.36 -12.91 27.64
N THR A 116 -29.68 -13.95 26.88
CA THR A 116 -29.95 -15.30 27.46
C THR A 116 -28.67 -15.89 28.08
N ILE A 117 -27.53 -15.75 27.42
CA ILE A 117 -26.24 -16.23 27.94
C ILE A 117 -25.88 -15.50 29.23
N SER A 118 -26.01 -14.17 29.28
CA SER A 118 -25.68 -13.39 30.47
C SER A 118 -26.51 -13.77 31.71
N VAL A 119 -27.79 -14.05 31.51
CA VAL A 119 -28.67 -14.51 32.61
C VAL A 119 -28.29 -15.91 33.07
N LYS A 120 -28.07 -16.85 32.17
CA LYS A 120 -27.64 -18.22 32.51
C LYS A 120 -26.27 -18.26 33.20
N ASP A 121 -25.35 -17.40 32.75
CA ASP A 121 -24.00 -17.25 33.29
C ASP A 121 -24.04 -16.71 34.73
N THR A 122 -24.84 -15.65 34.97
CA THR A 122 -25.09 -15.11 36.29
C THR A 122 -25.72 -16.16 37.25
N ALA A 123 -26.68 -16.95 36.74
CA ALA A 123 -27.28 -18.02 37.50
C ALA A 123 -26.29 -19.14 37.89
N ALA A 124 -25.24 -19.35 37.09
CA ALA A 124 -24.13 -20.26 37.37
C ALA A 124 -23.04 -19.64 38.27
N GLY A 125 -23.17 -18.39 38.70
CA GLY A 125 -22.23 -17.69 39.59
C GLY A 125 -20.97 -17.16 38.88
N TRP A 126 -21.05 -16.86 37.58
CA TRP A 126 -20.00 -16.25 36.79
C TRP A 126 -20.24 -14.76 36.53
N GLU A 127 -19.23 -14.05 36.15
CA GLU A 127 -19.27 -12.67 35.61
C GLU A 127 -19.27 -12.70 34.10
N THR A 128 -20.15 -11.93 33.47
CA THR A 128 -20.21 -11.82 32.01
C THR A 128 -19.64 -10.49 31.54
N VAL A 129 -18.76 -10.54 30.55
CA VAL A 129 -18.33 -9.36 29.78
C VAL A 129 -18.93 -9.46 28.39
N VAL A 130 -19.92 -8.63 28.11
CA VAL A 130 -20.53 -8.50 26.77
C VAL A 130 -19.74 -7.53 25.96
N VAL A 131 -19.20 -7.98 24.84
CA VAL A 131 -18.40 -7.15 23.92
C VAL A 131 -19.20 -6.85 22.67
N THR A 132 -19.58 -5.60 22.49
CA THR A 132 -20.38 -5.16 21.35
C THR A 132 -20.05 -3.70 20.98
N GLY A 133 -20.43 -3.27 19.82
CA GLY A 133 -20.46 -1.86 19.46
C GLY A 133 -21.86 -1.27 19.51
N ASP A 134 -22.87 -2.08 19.81
CA ASP A 134 -24.25 -1.65 19.90
C ASP A 134 -24.59 -1.19 21.33
N LYS A 135 -25.25 -0.04 21.40
CA LYS A 135 -25.70 0.53 22.68
C LYS A 135 -26.96 -0.14 23.23
N ASP A 136 -27.63 -0.94 22.42
CA ASP A 136 -28.83 -1.65 22.84
C ASP A 136 -28.54 -2.68 23.91
N SER A 137 -27.38 -3.31 23.83
CA SER A 137 -26.88 -4.23 24.84
C SER A 137 -26.64 -3.58 26.23
N LEU A 138 -26.65 -2.22 26.30
CA LEU A 138 -26.52 -1.52 27.61
C LEU A 138 -27.64 -1.88 28.59
N GLN A 139 -28.83 -2.33 28.13
CA GLN A 139 -29.88 -2.83 28.97
C GLN A 139 -29.51 -4.09 29.78
N LEU A 140 -28.45 -4.79 29.35
CA LEU A 140 -27.95 -6.02 30.03
C LEU A 140 -26.97 -5.74 31.18
N VAL A 141 -26.59 -4.48 31.37
CA VAL A 141 -25.64 -4.09 32.43
C VAL A 141 -26.24 -4.36 33.82
N THR A 142 -25.54 -5.16 34.64
CA THR A 142 -25.90 -5.52 36.01
C THR A 142 -24.64 -5.57 36.86
N GLU A 143 -24.78 -5.89 38.14
CA GLU A 143 -23.63 -6.11 39.05
C GLU A 143 -22.72 -7.28 38.61
N THR A 144 -23.23 -8.21 37.80
CA THR A 144 -22.49 -9.37 37.28
C THR A 144 -22.25 -9.33 35.79
N THR A 145 -22.84 -8.37 35.05
CA THR A 145 -22.71 -8.22 33.62
C THR A 145 -22.19 -6.82 33.29
N THR A 146 -20.98 -6.76 32.74
CA THR A 146 -20.36 -5.52 32.21
C THR A 146 -20.51 -5.52 30.71
N VAL A 147 -20.92 -4.38 30.11
CA VAL A 147 -20.92 -4.20 28.66
C VAL A 147 -19.69 -3.40 28.25
N LYS A 148 -18.81 -4.03 27.48
CA LYS A 148 -17.63 -3.40 26.92
C LYS A 148 -17.95 -2.89 25.52
N LEU A 149 -18.16 -1.57 25.40
CA LEU A 149 -18.43 -0.92 24.12
C LEU A 149 -17.14 -0.78 23.30
N VAL A 150 -17.13 -1.34 22.11
CA VAL A 150 -16.03 -1.25 21.15
C VAL A 150 -16.29 -0.13 20.14
N SER A 151 -15.31 0.72 19.92
CA SER A 151 -15.35 1.74 18.86
C SER A 151 -14.05 1.70 18.07
N THR A 152 -14.14 1.71 16.75
CA THR A 152 -12.95 1.77 15.87
C THR A 152 -12.94 3.07 15.10
N ARG A 153 -11.84 3.82 15.20
CA ARG A 153 -11.64 5.05 14.43
C ARG A 153 -10.23 5.06 13.83
N MET A 154 -10.11 5.18 12.51
CA MET A 154 -8.83 5.21 11.77
C MET A 154 -7.88 4.06 12.16
N GLY A 155 -8.37 2.83 12.16
CA GLY A 155 -7.58 1.63 12.49
C GLY A 155 -7.21 1.47 13.97
N ARG A 156 -7.66 2.39 14.85
CA ARG A 156 -7.45 2.27 16.30
C ARG A 156 -8.75 1.86 16.98
N THR A 157 -8.70 0.73 17.68
CA THR A 157 -9.82 0.22 18.49
C THR A 157 -9.69 0.77 19.91
N ALA A 158 -10.74 1.46 20.36
CA ALA A 158 -10.92 1.89 21.74
C ALA A 158 -12.07 1.11 22.38
N THR A 159 -11.90 0.73 23.62
CA THR A 159 -12.87 0.03 24.44
C THR A 159 -13.30 0.90 25.60
N ARG A 160 -14.55 0.74 26.05
CA ARG A 160 -15.09 1.44 27.22
C ARG A 160 -16.00 0.49 27.98
N ASP A 161 -15.76 0.34 29.25
CA ASP A 161 -16.57 -0.48 30.15
C ASP A 161 -17.77 0.31 30.65
N MET A 162 -18.95 -0.30 30.57
CA MET A 162 -20.19 0.21 31.07
C MET A 162 -20.63 -0.72 32.23
N THR A 163 -20.48 -0.22 33.46
CA THR A 163 -20.96 -0.80 34.70
C THR A 163 -22.22 -0.07 35.15
N PRO A 164 -22.98 -0.57 36.15
CA PRO A 164 -24.13 0.16 36.69
C PRO A 164 -23.77 1.59 37.10
N GLU A 165 -22.59 1.81 37.71
CA GLU A 165 -22.13 3.12 38.17
C GLU A 165 -21.85 4.04 36.96
N THR A 166 -21.02 3.59 36.00
CA THR A 166 -20.67 4.39 34.81
C THR A 166 -21.88 4.70 33.95
N PHE A 167 -22.83 3.77 33.89
CA PHE A 167 -24.10 3.99 33.21
C PHE A 167 -24.95 5.05 33.92
N GLN A 168 -25.10 4.92 35.28
CA GLN A 168 -25.85 5.88 36.08
C GLN A 168 -25.25 7.30 36.01
N GLU A 169 -23.93 7.43 36.01
CA GLU A 169 -23.25 8.72 35.84
C GLU A 169 -23.55 9.37 34.46
N GLU A 170 -23.60 8.58 33.39
CA GLU A 170 -23.82 9.06 32.05
C GLU A 170 -25.28 9.36 31.73
N TYR A 171 -26.18 8.50 32.14
CA TYR A 171 -27.60 8.56 31.74
C TYR A 171 -28.53 9.08 32.86
N GLY A 172 -28.11 8.99 34.09
CA GLY A 172 -28.92 9.48 35.24
C GLY A 172 -30.09 8.55 35.66
N PHE A 173 -30.12 7.31 35.14
CA PHE A 173 -31.10 6.27 35.47
C PHE A 173 -30.46 4.88 35.36
N GLY A 174 -31.14 3.84 35.85
CA GLY A 174 -30.62 2.46 35.78
C GLY A 174 -30.59 1.87 34.39
N PRO A 175 -29.64 0.93 34.10
CA PRO A 175 -29.38 0.40 32.75
C PRO A 175 -30.61 -0.14 32.03
N ILE A 176 -31.50 -0.85 32.71
CA ILE A 176 -32.71 -1.42 32.12
C ILE A 176 -33.63 -0.37 31.47
N HIS A 177 -33.61 0.86 31.98
CA HIS A 177 -34.46 1.94 31.47
C HIS A 177 -33.96 2.57 30.13
N ILE A 178 -32.86 2.05 29.54
CA ILE A 178 -32.50 2.37 28.16
C ILE A 178 -33.60 1.93 27.17
N ILE A 179 -34.35 0.88 27.55
CA ILE A 179 -35.52 0.39 26.79
C ILE A 179 -36.63 1.45 26.80
N ASP A 180 -36.89 2.03 27.99
CA ASP A 180 -37.90 3.10 28.15
C ASP A 180 -37.51 4.35 27.34
N LEU A 181 -36.21 4.70 27.31
CA LEU A 181 -35.70 5.79 26.49
C LEU A 181 -35.98 5.57 25.00
N LYS A 182 -35.68 4.36 24.50
CA LYS A 182 -35.96 3.97 23.13
C LYS A 182 -37.44 3.87 22.81
N ALA A 183 -38.25 3.38 23.76
CA ALA A 183 -39.68 3.35 23.61
C ALA A 183 -40.28 4.73 23.33
N LEU A 184 -39.71 5.78 23.92
CA LEU A 184 -40.17 7.16 23.76
C LEU A 184 -39.58 7.83 22.51
N MET A 185 -38.24 7.77 22.32
CA MET A 185 -37.60 8.49 21.23
C MET A 185 -37.58 7.75 19.88
N GLY A 186 -37.81 6.44 19.91
CA GLY A 186 -37.59 5.54 18.80
C GLY A 186 -36.09 5.24 18.54
N ASP A 187 -35.83 4.45 17.51
CA ASP A 187 -34.49 4.16 17.01
C ASP A 187 -34.48 4.17 15.48
N ALA A 188 -33.77 5.13 14.91
CA ALA A 188 -33.66 5.27 13.46
C ALA A 188 -32.84 4.14 12.82
N SER A 189 -31.91 3.51 13.55
CA SER A 189 -31.06 2.43 13.02
C SER A 189 -31.85 1.14 12.79
N ASP A 190 -32.82 0.87 13.67
CA ASP A 190 -33.69 -0.31 13.62
C ASP A 190 -35.09 0.00 13.13
N ASN A 191 -35.32 1.26 12.78
CA ASN A 191 -36.61 1.75 12.35
C ASN A 191 -37.72 1.54 13.40
N ILE A 192 -37.34 1.67 14.68
CA ILE A 192 -38.30 1.65 15.79
C ILE A 192 -38.95 3.04 15.88
N PRO A 193 -40.29 3.15 15.82
CA PRO A 193 -40.93 4.43 15.60
C PRO A 193 -40.92 5.38 16.81
N GLY A 194 -41.00 4.88 18.02
CA GLY A 194 -41.13 5.71 19.22
C GLY A 194 -42.40 6.56 19.21
N VAL A 195 -42.45 7.59 20.05
CA VAL A 195 -43.54 8.58 20.10
C VAL A 195 -43.21 9.73 19.14
N LYS A 196 -44.00 9.92 18.11
CA LYS A 196 -43.77 10.93 17.05
C LYS A 196 -43.58 12.35 17.64
N GLY A 197 -42.37 12.87 17.46
CA GLY A 197 -42.02 14.22 17.90
C GLY A 197 -41.59 14.33 19.37
N VAL A 198 -41.24 13.21 20.01
CA VAL A 198 -40.45 13.13 21.24
C VAL A 198 -39.02 12.80 20.83
N GLY A 199 -38.11 13.71 21.04
CA GLY A 199 -36.67 13.49 20.75
C GLY A 199 -35.89 13.14 21.99
N GLU A 200 -34.60 12.72 21.79
CA GLU A 200 -33.69 12.21 22.80
C GLU A 200 -33.68 13.02 24.12
N LYS A 201 -33.49 14.35 24.01
CA LYS A 201 -33.41 15.21 25.19
C LYS A 201 -34.71 15.18 26.04
N THR A 202 -35.85 15.12 25.37
CA THR A 202 -37.16 15.07 26.06
C THR A 202 -37.38 13.69 26.67
N ALA A 203 -37.11 12.65 25.90
CA ALA A 203 -37.22 11.26 26.39
C ALA A 203 -36.27 11.02 27.56
N MET A 204 -35.02 11.49 27.48
CA MET A 204 -34.04 11.41 28.59
C MET A 204 -34.57 12.05 29.88
N ALA A 205 -35.09 13.28 29.77
CA ALA A 205 -35.61 13.99 30.94
C ALA A 205 -36.89 13.31 31.56
N LEU A 206 -37.70 12.68 30.71
CA LEU A 206 -38.85 11.89 31.17
C LEU A 206 -38.43 10.61 31.89
N VAL A 207 -37.50 9.86 31.33
CA VAL A 207 -37.01 8.62 31.96
C VAL A 207 -36.26 8.93 33.25
N GLN A 208 -35.44 9.98 33.29
CA GLN A 208 -34.76 10.41 34.52
C GLN A 208 -35.74 10.77 35.62
N ARG A 209 -36.90 11.31 35.30
CA ARG A 209 -37.91 11.72 36.30
C ARG A 209 -38.86 10.60 36.73
N TYR A 210 -39.36 9.84 35.75
CA TYR A 210 -40.42 8.85 35.99
C TYR A 210 -39.90 7.40 36.05
N GLY A 211 -38.70 7.12 35.61
CA GLY A 211 -38.07 5.83 35.59
C GLY A 211 -38.46 4.99 34.39
N SER A 212 -39.74 4.66 34.28
CA SER A 212 -40.26 3.81 33.18
C SER A 212 -41.43 4.43 32.44
N ILE A 213 -41.76 3.90 31.26
CA ILE A 213 -42.94 4.32 30.49
C ILE A 213 -44.22 3.99 31.23
N ASP A 214 -44.28 2.90 31.99
CA ASP A 214 -45.44 2.55 32.78
C ASP A 214 -45.70 3.59 33.86
N LEU A 215 -44.71 4.00 34.61
CA LEU A 215 -44.81 5.03 35.62
C LEU A 215 -45.09 6.39 34.98
N LEU A 216 -44.53 6.68 33.80
CA LEU A 216 -44.81 7.90 33.06
C LEU A 216 -46.29 7.97 32.66
N TYR A 217 -46.83 6.91 32.04
CA TYR A 217 -48.24 6.88 31.61
C TYR A 217 -49.21 6.81 32.80
N ALA A 218 -48.89 6.19 33.90
CA ALA A 218 -49.65 6.24 35.11
C ALA A 218 -49.73 7.64 35.71
N ALA A 219 -48.66 8.44 35.58
CA ALA A 219 -48.61 9.81 36.07
C ALA A 219 -49.19 10.85 35.06
N MET A 220 -49.63 10.46 33.88
CA MET A 220 -50.15 11.37 32.86
C MET A 220 -51.25 12.34 33.34
N PRO A 221 -52.24 11.91 34.16
CA PRO A 221 -53.27 12.81 34.66
C PRO A 221 -52.71 13.93 35.55
N GLU A 222 -51.62 13.67 36.26
CA GLU A 222 -50.95 14.67 37.12
C GLU A 222 -50.04 15.60 36.27
N ILE A 223 -49.41 15.09 35.21
CA ILE A 223 -48.55 15.83 34.29
C ILE A 223 -49.35 16.87 33.52
N GLU A 224 -50.58 16.58 33.11
CA GLU A 224 -51.46 17.53 32.43
C GLU A 224 -51.86 18.74 33.32
N MET A 225 -51.85 18.59 34.65
CA MET A 225 -52.24 19.61 35.60
C MET A 225 -51.10 20.42 36.23
N ALA A 226 -49.82 19.96 36.10
CA ALA A 226 -48.71 20.55 36.84
C ALA A 226 -47.88 21.53 36.02
N ALA A 227 -47.74 22.75 36.54
CA ALA A 227 -46.76 23.73 36.08
C ALA A 227 -45.34 23.29 36.50
N GLY A 228 -44.41 23.10 35.53
CA GLY A 228 -42.99 22.76 35.81
C GLY A 228 -42.57 21.31 35.49
N THR A 229 -43.33 20.60 34.71
CA THR A 229 -42.96 19.28 34.16
C THR A 229 -41.89 19.39 33.05
N PRO A 230 -41.00 18.38 32.84
CA PRO A 230 -40.03 18.37 31.74
C PRO A 230 -40.68 18.41 30.34
N ALA A 231 -42.00 18.12 30.27
CA ALA A 231 -42.74 18.09 29.02
C ALA A 231 -43.60 19.36 28.81
N LYS A 232 -43.41 20.02 27.66
CA LYS A 232 -44.29 21.12 27.22
C LYS A 232 -45.69 20.55 26.93
N PRO A 233 -46.78 21.34 27.05
CA PRO A 233 -48.16 20.86 26.81
C PRO A 233 -48.34 20.12 25.46
N GLY A 234 -47.67 20.55 24.42
CA GLY A 234 -47.69 19.88 23.12
C GLY A 234 -46.98 18.50 23.10
N VAL A 235 -46.06 18.24 24.02
CA VAL A 235 -45.42 16.91 24.19
C VAL A 235 -46.33 16.01 24.98
N VAL A 236 -47.00 16.47 26.03
CA VAL A 236 -47.95 15.72 26.80
C VAL A 236 -49.05 15.14 25.92
N LYS A 237 -49.62 15.97 25.03
CA LYS A 237 -50.62 15.50 24.07
C LYS A 237 -50.08 14.40 23.16
N LYS A 238 -48.81 14.53 22.68
CA LYS A 238 -48.18 13.52 21.82
C LYS A 238 -47.91 12.20 22.56
N LEU A 239 -47.53 12.28 23.82
CA LEU A 239 -47.37 11.10 24.67
C LEU A 239 -48.70 10.34 24.84
N ALA A 240 -49.80 11.08 25.15
CA ALA A 240 -51.14 10.48 25.28
C ALA A 240 -51.62 9.81 23.97
N GLU A 241 -51.40 10.50 22.82
CA GLU A 241 -51.75 9.94 21.49
C GLU A 241 -50.83 8.79 21.06
N GLY A 242 -49.62 8.72 21.60
CA GLY A 242 -48.58 7.79 21.17
C GLY A 242 -48.32 6.63 22.13
N GLU A 243 -49.16 6.40 23.16
CA GLU A 243 -48.93 5.35 24.15
C GLU A 243 -48.81 3.93 23.56
N GLU A 244 -49.71 3.58 22.62
CA GLU A 244 -49.67 2.27 21.96
C GLU A 244 -48.33 2.09 21.18
N MET A 245 -47.89 3.14 20.50
CA MET A 245 -46.63 3.13 19.76
C MET A 245 -45.42 3.05 20.69
N ALA A 246 -45.45 3.70 21.83
CA ALA A 246 -44.41 3.58 22.85
C ALA A 246 -44.27 2.16 23.38
N ARG A 247 -45.45 1.52 23.69
CA ARG A 247 -45.44 0.13 24.18
C ARG A 247 -44.95 -0.85 23.15
N MET A 248 -45.38 -0.71 21.89
CA MET A 248 -44.84 -1.51 20.80
C MET A 248 -43.32 -1.27 20.62
N SER A 249 -42.87 -0.03 20.69
CA SER A 249 -41.45 0.29 20.61
C SER A 249 -40.63 -0.25 21.77
N TYR A 250 -41.20 -0.30 22.96
CA TYR A 250 -40.61 -0.95 24.13
C TYR A 250 -40.40 -2.45 23.90
N ASP A 251 -41.44 -3.15 23.39
CA ASP A 251 -41.32 -4.58 23.06
C ASP A 251 -40.27 -4.86 22.00
N LEU A 252 -40.18 -4.02 20.96
CA LEU A 252 -39.19 -4.13 19.89
C LEU A 252 -37.75 -3.87 20.38
N ALA A 253 -37.57 -2.89 21.29
CA ALA A 253 -36.26 -2.54 21.85
C ALA A 253 -35.77 -3.50 22.94
N THR A 254 -36.68 -4.34 23.48
CA THR A 254 -36.35 -5.26 24.58
C THR A 254 -35.56 -6.46 24.08
N ILE A 255 -34.37 -6.67 24.63
CA ILE A 255 -33.59 -7.90 24.43
C ILE A 255 -34.21 -9.04 25.24
N ARG A 256 -34.55 -10.12 24.57
CA ARG A 256 -35.09 -11.32 25.24
C ARG A 256 -33.98 -12.11 25.88
N THR A 257 -34.30 -12.74 27.04
CA THR A 257 -33.34 -13.51 27.84
C THR A 257 -33.71 -14.97 27.98
N ASP A 258 -34.67 -15.44 27.19
CA ASP A 258 -35.28 -16.75 27.23
C ASP A 258 -35.12 -17.55 25.93
N ALA A 259 -34.11 -17.24 25.10
CA ALA A 259 -33.82 -17.97 23.87
C ALA A 259 -33.54 -19.46 24.20
N PRO A 260 -34.12 -20.39 23.42
CA PRO A 260 -33.99 -21.82 23.67
C PRO A 260 -32.67 -22.40 23.22
N ILE A 261 -31.57 -21.90 23.79
CA ILE A 261 -30.21 -22.39 23.56
C ILE A 261 -29.74 -23.29 24.71
N GLU A 262 -28.98 -24.32 24.33
CA GLU A 262 -28.22 -25.11 25.31
C GLU A 262 -26.92 -24.36 25.62
N PHE A 263 -26.78 -23.87 26.84
CA PHE A 263 -25.61 -23.10 27.27
C PHE A 263 -25.23 -23.44 28.68
N THR A 264 -23.96 -23.68 28.92
CA THR A 264 -23.31 -23.71 30.24
C THR A 264 -21.96 -23.01 30.13
N PRO A 265 -21.52 -22.27 31.17
CA PRO A 265 -20.20 -21.62 31.13
C PRO A 265 -19.04 -22.62 30.90
N GLU A 266 -19.17 -23.80 31.47
CA GLU A 266 -18.17 -24.87 31.38
C GLU A 266 -17.97 -25.39 29.96
N ALA A 267 -19.00 -25.40 29.13
CA ALA A 267 -18.93 -25.80 27.73
C ALA A 267 -18.13 -24.78 26.89
N ASN A 268 -18.02 -23.55 27.38
CA ASN A 268 -17.36 -22.41 26.72
C ASN A 268 -15.97 -22.08 27.28
N LEU A 269 -15.42 -22.94 28.14
CA LEU A 269 -14.04 -22.77 28.62
C LEU A 269 -13.06 -22.67 27.46
N ARG A 270 -12.10 -21.75 27.56
CA ARG A 270 -11.05 -21.60 26.57
C ARG A 270 -10.27 -22.90 26.41
N ARG A 271 -10.04 -23.28 25.17
CA ARG A 271 -9.31 -24.49 24.78
C ARG A 271 -8.13 -24.06 23.90
N GLU A 272 -7.12 -24.93 23.83
CA GLU A 272 -6.03 -24.75 22.88
C GLU A 272 -6.59 -24.76 21.45
N PRO A 273 -6.11 -23.87 20.58
CA PRO A 273 -6.46 -23.85 19.16
C PRO A 273 -6.11 -25.18 18.47
N ASP A 274 -6.85 -25.52 17.45
CA ASP A 274 -6.38 -26.48 16.45
C ASP A 274 -5.26 -25.80 15.64
N ARG A 275 -4.03 -26.01 16.06
CA ARG A 275 -2.85 -25.33 15.51
C ARG A 275 -2.64 -25.64 14.03
N ALA A 276 -2.93 -26.86 13.60
CA ALA A 276 -2.77 -27.28 12.22
C ALA A 276 -3.81 -26.63 11.31
N ALA A 277 -5.10 -26.68 11.69
CA ALA A 277 -6.16 -26.01 10.94
C ALA A 277 -5.95 -24.50 10.89
N LEU A 278 -5.58 -23.90 12.02
CA LEU A 278 -5.35 -22.46 12.12
C LEU A 278 -4.16 -22.01 11.26
N TYR A 279 -3.08 -22.79 11.23
CA TYR A 279 -1.93 -22.55 10.38
C TYR A 279 -2.34 -22.53 8.89
N GLN A 280 -3.06 -23.53 8.41
CA GLN A 280 -3.55 -23.61 7.04
C GLN A 280 -4.48 -22.44 6.67
N LEU A 281 -5.37 -22.05 7.60
CA LEU A 281 -6.25 -20.90 7.40
C LEU A 281 -5.47 -19.60 7.28
N PHE A 282 -4.50 -19.37 8.17
CA PHE A 282 -3.72 -18.14 8.13
C PHE A 282 -2.78 -18.07 6.92
N LEU A 283 -2.30 -19.20 6.43
CA LEU A 283 -1.60 -19.28 5.15
C LEU A 283 -2.51 -18.87 3.99
N ARG A 284 -3.69 -19.51 3.87
CA ARG A 284 -4.68 -19.18 2.84
C ARG A 284 -5.07 -17.70 2.86
N LEU A 285 -5.09 -17.08 4.04
CA LEU A 285 -5.43 -15.68 4.24
C LEU A 285 -4.22 -14.73 4.16
N GLU A 286 -3.03 -15.26 3.97
CA GLU A 286 -1.77 -14.50 3.93
C GLU A 286 -1.48 -13.71 5.23
N PHE A 287 -1.86 -14.27 6.39
CA PHE A 287 -1.71 -13.66 7.70
C PHE A 287 -0.40 -14.03 8.41
N ALA A 288 0.76 -13.83 7.76
CA ALA A 288 2.08 -14.20 8.27
C ALA A 288 2.33 -13.71 9.71
N LYS A 289 2.00 -12.45 10.01
CA LYS A 289 2.16 -11.88 11.36
C LYS A 289 1.30 -12.58 12.44
N LEU A 290 0.18 -13.17 12.05
CA LEU A 290 -0.65 -13.93 13.00
C LEU A 290 -0.11 -15.34 13.17
N ILE A 291 0.49 -15.94 12.16
CA ILE A 291 1.23 -17.21 12.29
C ILE A 291 2.31 -17.05 13.36
N ASP A 292 3.15 -16.02 13.25
CA ASP A 292 4.18 -15.69 14.24
C ASP A 292 3.59 -15.43 15.63
N LYS A 293 2.55 -14.61 15.72
CA LYS A 293 1.93 -14.23 16.99
C LYS A 293 1.35 -15.43 17.76
N TYR A 294 0.74 -16.37 17.03
CA TYR A 294 0.18 -17.59 17.62
C TYR A 294 1.20 -18.72 17.78
N GLY A 295 2.47 -18.47 17.33
CA GLY A 295 3.56 -19.44 17.36
C GLY A 295 3.20 -20.72 16.60
N LEU A 296 2.48 -20.58 15.48
CA LEU A 296 2.07 -21.72 14.67
C LEU A 296 3.23 -22.21 13.83
N THR A 297 3.38 -23.52 13.71
CA THR A 297 4.38 -24.18 12.84
C THR A 297 3.66 -25.09 11.87
N ALA A 298 4.28 -25.35 10.73
CA ALA A 298 3.74 -26.31 9.77
C ALA A 298 3.45 -27.66 10.44
N PRO A 299 2.29 -28.28 10.17
CA PRO A 299 1.99 -29.59 10.72
C PRO A 299 3.02 -30.63 10.31
N GLN A 300 3.66 -31.29 11.23
CA GLN A 300 4.45 -32.49 10.96
C GLN A 300 3.50 -33.67 10.73
N GLY A 301 3.14 -33.94 9.49
CA GLY A 301 2.28 -35.09 9.21
C GLY A 301 1.69 -35.08 7.79
N GLU A 302 1.76 -36.20 7.15
CA GLU A 302 1.26 -36.58 5.83
C GLU A 302 -0.05 -35.86 5.44
N GLY A 303 0.05 -34.89 4.58
CA GLY A 303 -1.06 -34.24 3.92
C GLY A 303 -0.76 -34.15 2.43
N ASP A 304 -1.52 -34.88 1.63
CA ASP A 304 -1.51 -34.88 0.16
C ASP A 304 -1.62 -33.45 -0.42
N THR A 305 -0.47 -32.82 -0.62
CA THR A 305 -0.27 -31.78 -1.62
C THR A 305 0.90 -32.23 -2.47
N GLU A 306 0.66 -32.35 -3.77
CA GLU A 306 1.61 -32.80 -4.80
C GLU A 306 2.84 -31.89 -4.99
N THR A 307 3.25 -31.13 -3.99
CA THR A 307 4.53 -30.41 -3.98
C THR A 307 5.51 -31.15 -3.10
N ALA A 308 6.42 -31.86 -3.73
CA ALA A 308 7.56 -32.44 -3.03
C ALA A 308 8.27 -31.34 -2.21
N PRO A 309 8.73 -31.63 -0.96
CA PRO A 309 9.50 -30.67 -0.20
C PRO A 309 10.68 -30.17 -1.02
N VAL A 310 10.91 -28.86 -1.04
CA VAL A 310 12.01 -28.21 -1.79
C VAL A 310 13.38 -28.78 -1.40
N THR A 311 13.50 -29.32 -0.20
CA THR A 311 14.70 -30.00 0.29
C THR A 311 14.56 -31.51 0.05
N GLY A 312 14.94 -31.95 -1.13
CA GLY A 312 15.48 -33.30 -1.33
C GLY A 312 16.68 -33.51 -0.39
N THR A 313 17.25 -34.73 -0.39
CA THR A 313 18.49 -34.97 0.36
C THR A 313 19.59 -34.11 -0.27
N CYS A 314 19.99 -33.01 0.40
CA CYS A 314 21.12 -32.20 -0.01
C CYS A 314 22.34 -32.62 0.80
N GLU A 315 23.34 -33.16 0.12
CA GLU A 315 24.65 -33.40 0.72
C GLU A 315 25.50 -32.14 0.59
N SER A 316 26.19 -31.75 1.65
CA SER A 316 26.97 -30.51 1.65
C SER A 316 28.40 -30.73 2.10
N GLU A 317 29.32 -29.96 1.52
CA GLU A 317 30.72 -29.93 1.90
C GLU A 317 31.23 -28.51 2.09
N VAL A 318 32.21 -28.34 2.95
CA VAL A 318 32.98 -27.10 3.06
C VAL A 318 34.27 -27.29 2.29
N VAL A 319 34.55 -26.42 1.33
CA VAL A 319 35.74 -26.55 0.46
C VAL A 319 36.87 -25.74 1.07
N GLU A 320 37.93 -26.43 1.45
CA GLU A 320 39.11 -25.87 2.10
C GLU A 320 40.39 -26.08 1.28
N SER A 321 40.32 -26.82 0.16
CA SER A 321 41.52 -27.06 -0.69
C SER A 321 41.33 -26.56 -2.10
N ARG A 322 42.43 -26.12 -2.70
CA ARG A 322 42.50 -25.67 -4.09
C ARG A 322 42.10 -26.78 -5.07
N GLU A 323 42.58 -27.98 -4.86
CA GLU A 323 42.30 -29.12 -5.73
C GLU A 323 40.81 -29.37 -5.82
N ARG A 324 40.12 -29.38 -4.66
CA ARG A 324 38.67 -29.60 -4.63
C ARG A 324 37.93 -28.47 -5.30
N MET A 325 38.34 -27.24 -5.09
CA MET A 325 37.78 -26.05 -5.78
C MET A 325 37.90 -26.18 -7.31
N GLU A 326 39.09 -26.58 -7.82
CA GLU A 326 39.34 -26.73 -9.26
C GLU A 326 38.50 -27.90 -9.86
N GLU A 327 38.34 -28.99 -9.12
CA GLU A 327 37.43 -30.09 -9.52
C GLU A 327 35.98 -29.61 -9.67
N LEU A 328 35.47 -28.88 -8.68
CA LEU A 328 34.11 -28.37 -8.70
C LEU A 328 33.89 -27.35 -9.81
N LEU A 329 34.80 -26.40 -10.01
CA LEU A 329 34.73 -25.47 -11.11
C LEU A 329 34.74 -26.14 -12.49
N ALA A 330 35.54 -27.23 -12.64
CA ALA A 330 35.55 -28.02 -13.86
C ALA A 330 34.20 -28.75 -14.07
N LEU A 331 33.64 -29.30 -12.98
CA LEU A 331 32.35 -29.95 -13.01
C LEU A 331 31.24 -28.94 -13.43
N TRP A 332 31.15 -27.77 -12.79
CA TRP A 332 30.12 -26.78 -13.02
C TRP A 332 30.16 -26.19 -14.43
N ARG A 333 31.31 -26.11 -15.07
CA ARG A 333 31.40 -25.71 -16.50
C ARG A 333 30.72 -26.67 -17.44
N GLY A 334 30.52 -27.92 -17.00
CA GLY A 334 29.83 -28.98 -17.76
C GLY A 334 28.33 -29.07 -17.45
N LEU A 335 27.84 -28.37 -16.46
CA LEU A 335 26.42 -28.41 -16.07
C LEU A 335 25.59 -27.34 -16.82
N ASP A 336 24.29 -27.61 -16.90
CA ASP A 336 23.34 -26.64 -17.48
C ASP A 336 23.20 -25.38 -16.63
N GLN A 337 23.32 -25.54 -15.30
CA GLN A 337 23.30 -24.45 -14.34
C GLN A 337 23.82 -24.85 -12.96
N VAL A 338 24.15 -23.83 -12.17
CA VAL A 338 24.34 -23.89 -10.72
C VAL A 338 23.55 -22.78 -10.05
N ASP A 339 23.09 -23.01 -8.82
CA ASP A 339 22.39 -22.04 -8.02
C ASP A 339 23.36 -21.43 -7.01
N VAL A 340 23.41 -20.11 -6.92
CA VAL A 340 24.44 -19.39 -6.17
C VAL A 340 23.79 -18.42 -5.19
N LEU A 341 24.23 -18.50 -3.94
CA LEU A 341 23.94 -17.52 -2.90
C LEU A 341 25.24 -17.03 -2.29
N ALA A 342 25.60 -15.78 -2.55
CA ALA A 342 26.77 -15.12 -2.00
C ALA A 342 26.35 -14.06 -0.97
N LEU A 343 27.05 -13.95 0.15
CA LEU A 343 26.81 -12.89 1.12
C LEU A 343 27.35 -11.53 0.60
N PRO A 344 26.81 -10.40 1.08
CA PRO A 344 27.16 -9.08 0.55
C PRO A 344 28.66 -8.75 0.51
N GLY A 345 29.44 -9.29 1.42
CA GLY A 345 30.90 -9.11 1.45
C GLY A 345 31.68 -10.10 0.59
N LEU A 346 31.02 -11.02 -0.11
CA LEU A 346 31.62 -12.10 -0.90
C LEU A 346 32.57 -13.01 -0.12
N ASP A 347 32.60 -12.90 1.19
CA ASP A 347 33.44 -13.73 2.07
C ASP A 347 32.89 -15.16 2.28
N THR A 348 31.61 -15.34 1.98
CA THR A 348 30.88 -16.59 2.09
C THR A 348 30.04 -16.80 0.84
N VAL A 349 30.22 -17.95 0.19
CA VAL A 349 29.48 -18.33 -1.01
C VAL A 349 28.98 -19.76 -0.86
N CYS A 350 27.71 -19.99 -1.14
CA CYS A 350 27.13 -21.32 -1.30
C CYS A 350 26.81 -21.54 -2.78
N VAL A 351 27.20 -22.69 -3.30
CA VAL A 351 26.86 -23.13 -4.66
C VAL A 351 26.16 -24.47 -4.55
N GLU A 352 24.98 -24.57 -5.12
CA GLU A 352 24.18 -25.79 -5.16
C GLU A 352 24.00 -26.22 -6.61
N TRP A 353 23.99 -27.54 -6.85
CA TRP A 353 23.75 -28.13 -8.16
C TRP A 353 23.02 -29.46 -8.04
N GLN A 354 22.28 -29.80 -9.05
CA GLN A 354 21.54 -31.05 -9.12
C GLN A 354 22.45 -32.17 -9.64
N GLU A 355 22.65 -33.24 -8.87
CA GLU A 355 23.38 -34.44 -9.30
C GLU A 355 22.43 -35.46 -9.94
N SER A 356 21.20 -35.56 -9.44
CA SER A 356 20.14 -36.41 -9.98
C SER A 356 18.76 -35.81 -9.65
N GLU A 357 17.66 -36.39 -10.15
CA GLU A 357 16.31 -35.93 -9.88
C GLU A 357 15.94 -35.81 -8.38
N SER A 358 16.62 -36.56 -7.51
CA SER A 358 16.31 -36.66 -6.09
C SER A 358 17.44 -36.21 -5.17
N LEU A 359 18.63 -35.91 -5.70
CA LEU A 359 19.83 -35.57 -4.92
C LEU A 359 20.44 -34.29 -5.43
N SER A 360 20.58 -33.30 -4.56
CA SER A 360 21.38 -32.11 -4.79
C SER A 360 22.65 -32.11 -3.94
N GLN A 361 23.65 -31.40 -4.40
CA GLN A 361 24.93 -31.20 -3.74
C GLN A 361 25.12 -29.72 -3.47
N ALA A 362 25.69 -29.36 -2.33
CA ALA A 362 26.02 -27.98 -2.00
C ALA A 362 27.49 -27.87 -1.56
N ALA A 363 28.16 -26.86 -2.06
CA ALA A 363 29.52 -26.52 -1.65
C ALA A 363 29.55 -25.13 -1.04
N LEU A 364 30.18 -25.02 0.13
CA LEU A 364 30.35 -23.78 0.86
C LEU A 364 31.81 -23.32 0.81
N PHE A 365 32.00 -22.07 0.51
CA PHE A 365 33.33 -21.43 0.40
C PHE A 365 33.40 -20.26 1.36
N PHE A 366 34.42 -20.25 2.20
CA PHE A 366 34.68 -19.21 3.19
C PHE A 366 36.04 -18.59 2.94
N ALA A 367 36.13 -17.28 2.83
CA ALA A 367 37.38 -16.53 2.64
C ALA A 367 38.43 -16.86 3.72
N GLY A 368 37.98 -17.11 4.95
CA GLY A 368 38.87 -17.48 6.07
C GLY A 368 39.34 -18.93 6.08
N ARG A 369 38.86 -19.82 5.16
CA ARG A 369 39.20 -21.24 5.12
C ARG A 369 39.84 -21.69 3.80
N LEU A 370 39.61 -20.95 2.72
CA LEU A 370 40.14 -21.24 1.39
C LEU A 370 41.16 -20.17 1.01
N ASP A 371 42.43 -20.51 1.02
CA ASP A 371 43.53 -19.58 0.70
C ASP A 371 43.43 -18.94 -0.69
N CYS A 372 42.78 -19.60 -1.64
CA CYS A 372 42.57 -19.12 -3.00
C CYS A 372 41.15 -18.58 -3.25
N HIS A 373 40.44 -18.11 -2.23
CA HIS A 373 39.05 -17.66 -2.31
C HIS A 373 38.84 -16.59 -3.41
N ASN A 374 39.71 -15.60 -3.54
CA ASN A 374 39.63 -14.60 -4.60
C ASN A 374 39.77 -15.18 -6.01
N GLN A 375 40.59 -16.24 -6.19
CA GLN A 375 40.67 -16.99 -7.44
C GLN A 375 39.34 -17.70 -7.71
N PHE A 376 38.81 -18.38 -6.69
CA PHE A 376 37.51 -19.04 -6.76
C PHE A 376 36.42 -18.05 -7.23
N LEU A 377 36.28 -16.87 -6.62
CA LEU A 377 35.31 -15.84 -7.01
C LEU A 377 35.47 -15.44 -8.48
N ARG A 378 36.71 -15.17 -8.92
CA ARG A 378 37.01 -14.82 -10.31
C ARG A 378 36.59 -15.90 -11.29
N GLU A 379 36.85 -17.18 -10.98
CA GLU A 379 36.54 -18.30 -11.85
C GLU A 379 35.04 -18.69 -11.82
N LEU A 380 34.39 -18.63 -10.66
CA LEU A 380 32.96 -18.93 -10.53
C LEU A 380 32.13 -17.90 -11.28
N PHE A 381 32.43 -16.62 -11.07
CA PHE A 381 31.58 -15.54 -11.58
C PHE A 381 31.97 -15.10 -13.00
N ALA A 382 33.10 -15.47 -13.53
CA ALA A 382 33.46 -15.27 -14.93
C ALA A 382 32.47 -15.99 -15.89
N PRO A 383 32.46 -15.61 -17.18
CA PRO A 383 31.73 -16.38 -18.20
C PRO A 383 32.20 -17.82 -18.28
N GLY A 384 31.24 -18.76 -18.55
CA GLY A 384 31.53 -20.19 -18.71
C GLY A 384 30.84 -21.09 -17.68
N ILE A 385 30.34 -20.54 -16.59
CA ILE A 385 29.45 -21.25 -15.63
C ILE A 385 28.10 -20.50 -15.61
N ARG A 386 27.03 -21.22 -15.92
CA ARG A 386 25.67 -20.64 -15.93
C ARG A 386 25.09 -20.63 -14.53
N LYS A 387 24.72 -19.45 -14.03
CA LYS A 387 24.32 -19.21 -12.63
C LYS A 387 22.90 -18.72 -12.53
N ALA A 388 22.11 -19.30 -11.61
CA ALA A 388 20.90 -18.69 -11.09
C ALA A 388 21.17 -18.12 -9.69
N ALA A 389 20.61 -16.96 -9.38
CA ALA A 389 20.81 -16.30 -8.10
C ALA A 389 19.54 -15.55 -7.65
N HIS A 390 19.64 -14.93 -6.49
CA HIS A 390 18.62 -14.02 -5.97
C HIS A 390 19.25 -12.63 -5.78
N GLY A 391 18.64 -11.58 -6.38
CA GLY A 391 19.19 -10.22 -6.31
C GLY A 391 20.47 -10.05 -7.11
N VAL A 392 20.47 -10.45 -8.39
CA VAL A 392 21.63 -10.41 -9.29
C VAL A 392 22.23 -9.02 -9.40
N LYS A 393 21.45 -7.94 -9.37
CA LYS A 393 21.95 -6.56 -9.44
C LYS A 393 22.93 -6.25 -8.32
N GLU A 394 22.56 -6.55 -7.07
CA GLU A 394 23.41 -6.28 -5.90
C GLU A 394 24.67 -7.17 -5.91
N LEU A 395 24.51 -8.44 -6.30
CA LEU A 395 25.64 -9.35 -6.45
C LEU A 395 26.60 -8.90 -7.56
N TRP A 396 26.07 -8.45 -8.69
CA TRP A 396 26.89 -7.91 -9.80
C TRP A 396 27.69 -6.70 -9.36
N LYS A 397 27.07 -5.77 -8.65
CA LYS A 397 27.75 -4.59 -8.10
C LYS A 397 28.89 -4.98 -7.15
N ALA A 398 28.61 -5.87 -6.19
CA ALA A 398 29.64 -6.34 -5.24
C ALA A 398 30.85 -6.98 -5.96
N LEU A 399 30.63 -7.75 -7.00
CA LEU A 399 31.69 -8.36 -7.81
C LEU A 399 32.50 -7.30 -8.58
N LEU A 400 31.84 -6.31 -9.15
CA LEU A 400 32.53 -5.19 -9.81
C LEU A 400 33.40 -4.38 -8.85
N ASP A 401 32.95 -4.21 -7.60
CA ASP A 401 33.72 -3.49 -6.56
C ASP A 401 35.01 -4.25 -6.18
N GLU A 402 34.99 -5.58 -6.26
CA GLU A 402 36.16 -6.45 -6.11
C GLU A 402 36.98 -6.61 -7.40
N GLY A 403 36.66 -5.87 -8.45
CA GLY A 403 37.34 -5.93 -9.75
C GLY A 403 37.17 -7.25 -10.47
N ILE A 404 36.01 -7.90 -10.29
CA ILE A 404 35.60 -9.10 -10.99
C ILE A 404 34.57 -8.71 -12.03
N GLU A 405 34.78 -9.09 -13.29
CA GLU A 405 33.79 -8.93 -14.37
C GLU A 405 32.86 -10.15 -14.41
N PRO A 406 31.60 -10.05 -13.97
CA PRO A 406 30.70 -11.19 -13.92
C PRO A 406 30.09 -11.50 -15.30
N GLY A 407 29.65 -12.75 -15.47
CA GLY A 407 28.92 -13.19 -16.65
C GLY A 407 28.01 -14.37 -16.37
N ASP A 408 27.20 -14.71 -17.39
CA ASP A 408 26.36 -15.91 -17.42
C ASP A 408 25.39 -16.09 -16.22
N PHE A 409 24.87 -15.00 -15.68
CA PHE A 409 23.67 -15.08 -14.85
C PHE A 409 22.47 -15.33 -15.74
N ILE A 410 21.85 -16.48 -15.59
CA ILE A 410 20.73 -16.93 -16.44
C ILE A 410 19.37 -16.70 -15.77
N PHE A 411 19.36 -16.51 -14.46
CA PHE A 411 18.12 -16.30 -13.72
C PHE A 411 18.33 -15.50 -12.43
N ASP A 412 17.40 -14.61 -12.15
CA ASP A 412 17.21 -13.86 -10.91
C ASP A 412 15.81 -14.11 -10.35
N THR A 413 15.75 -14.79 -9.21
CA THR A 413 14.46 -15.16 -8.59
C THR A 413 13.69 -13.96 -8.05
N GLU A 414 14.37 -12.88 -7.63
CA GLU A 414 13.71 -11.65 -7.17
C GLU A 414 13.00 -10.95 -8.32
N VAL A 415 13.71 -10.72 -9.42
CA VAL A 415 13.18 -10.07 -10.63
C VAL A 415 12.05 -10.89 -11.25
N ALA A 416 12.19 -12.21 -11.28
CA ALA A 416 11.15 -13.12 -11.78
C ALA A 416 9.88 -13.04 -10.92
N ALA A 417 10.02 -13.08 -9.60
CA ALA A 417 8.90 -12.95 -8.67
C ALA A 417 8.21 -11.59 -8.77
N TYR A 418 8.99 -10.52 -8.91
CA TYR A 418 8.44 -9.17 -9.13
C TYR A 418 7.58 -9.09 -10.41
N LEU A 419 8.02 -9.66 -11.53
CA LEU A 419 7.21 -9.64 -12.76
C LEU A 419 5.88 -10.38 -12.60
N LEU A 420 5.85 -11.45 -11.82
CA LEU A 420 4.64 -12.22 -11.54
C LEU A 420 3.68 -11.50 -10.59
N ALA A 421 4.21 -10.74 -9.63
CA ALA A 421 3.43 -10.07 -8.59
C ALA A 421 4.00 -8.68 -8.24
N PRO A 422 3.90 -7.67 -9.14
CA PRO A 422 4.58 -6.37 -8.98
C PRO A 422 4.06 -5.50 -7.84
N THR A 423 3.01 -5.91 -7.14
CA THR A 423 2.41 -5.19 -6.00
C THR A 423 2.73 -5.80 -4.65
N ASP A 424 3.50 -6.90 -4.58
CA ASP A 424 3.76 -7.63 -3.34
C ASP A 424 4.67 -6.91 -2.33
N GLY A 425 5.45 -5.95 -2.79
CA GLY A 425 6.27 -5.06 -1.96
C GLY A 425 7.46 -5.70 -1.25
N SER A 426 7.66 -7.03 -1.31
CA SER A 426 8.85 -7.75 -0.84
C SER A 426 8.95 -9.10 -1.54
N TYR A 427 10.17 -9.47 -1.93
CA TYR A 427 10.49 -10.71 -2.65
C TYR A 427 11.57 -11.52 -1.94
N GLU A 428 11.71 -11.36 -0.63
CA GLU A 428 12.65 -12.12 0.20
C GLU A 428 12.44 -13.63 0.04
N LEU A 429 13.53 -14.41 0.07
CA LEU A 429 13.52 -15.84 -0.19
C LEU A 429 12.54 -16.60 0.72
N GLU A 430 12.48 -16.26 2.03
CA GLU A 430 11.56 -16.88 2.99
C GLU A 430 10.10 -16.68 2.58
N LYS A 431 9.77 -15.46 2.12
CA LYS A 431 8.44 -15.12 1.66
C LYS A 431 8.11 -15.85 0.36
N LEU A 432 9.06 -15.98 -0.56
CA LEU A 432 8.88 -16.72 -1.80
C LEU A 432 8.73 -18.22 -1.52
N GLY A 433 9.52 -18.78 -0.59
CA GLY A 433 9.38 -20.17 -0.15
C GLY A 433 7.99 -20.47 0.39
N MET A 434 7.50 -19.60 1.27
CA MET A 434 6.14 -19.68 1.79
C MET A 434 5.08 -19.56 0.68
N THR A 435 5.28 -18.62 -0.25
CA THR A 435 4.33 -18.31 -1.32
C THR A 435 4.17 -19.43 -2.34
N TYR A 436 5.27 -20.03 -2.76
CA TYR A 436 5.27 -20.97 -3.88
C TYR A 436 5.26 -22.44 -3.44
N TYR A 437 5.74 -22.72 -2.21
CA TYR A 437 5.87 -24.09 -1.70
C TYR A 437 5.10 -24.35 -0.40
N ASN A 438 4.51 -23.31 0.19
CA ASN A 438 3.84 -23.43 1.49
C ASN A 438 4.75 -23.99 2.59
N GLN A 439 6.04 -23.65 2.51
CA GLN A 439 7.10 -24.14 3.38
C GLN A 439 7.80 -22.98 4.07
N GLU A 440 8.01 -23.09 5.39
CA GLU A 440 8.82 -22.14 6.15
C GLU A 440 10.30 -22.42 5.90
N PHE A 441 11.03 -21.35 5.64
CA PHE A 441 12.48 -21.33 5.53
C PHE A 441 13.09 -20.55 6.69
N PRO A 442 14.34 -20.89 7.10
CA PRO A 442 15.06 -20.09 8.08
C PRO A 442 15.12 -18.62 7.65
N LYS A 443 15.16 -17.68 8.61
CA LYS A 443 15.33 -16.27 8.26
C LYS A 443 16.76 -16.02 7.77
N ALA A 444 16.91 -15.15 6.77
CA ALA A 444 18.22 -14.74 6.25
C ALA A 444 19.12 -14.12 7.35
N ALA A 445 18.53 -13.51 8.37
CA ALA A 445 19.24 -13.03 9.56
C ALA A 445 20.15 -14.10 10.19
N ALA A 446 19.80 -15.38 10.10
CA ALA A 446 20.62 -16.47 10.66
C ALA A 446 22.05 -16.52 10.11
N TYR A 447 22.25 -16.11 8.85
CA TYR A 447 23.58 -16.07 8.22
C TYR A 447 24.06 -14.64 7.88
N LEU A 448 23.17 -13.61 7.97
CA LEU A 448 23.54 -12.22 7.71
C LEU A 448 23.96 -11.47 9.00
N GLU A 449 23.66 -11.99 10.19
CA GLU A 449 24.08 -11.37 11.44
C GLU A 449 25.61 -11.35 11.55
N GLU A 450 26.16 -10.22 12.02
CA GLU A 450 27.60 -10.08 12.21
C GLU A 450 28.14 -11.17 13.15
N GLY A 451 29.11 -11.93 12.69
CA GLY A 451 29.70 -13.02 13.46
C GLY A 451 28.99 -14.38 13.34
N ALA A 452 27.97 -14.54 12.50
CA ALA A 452 27.28 -15.82 12.28
C ALA A 452 28.23 -16.98 11.94
N PHE A 453 29.32 -16.71 11.21
CA PHE A 453 30.38 -17.65 10.86
C PHE A 453 31.68 -17.39 11.65
N GLY A 454 31.62 -16.64 12.74
CA GLY A 454 32.76 -16.29 13.56
C GLY A 454 33.35 -17.50 14.33
N PRO A 455 34.59 -17.40 14.83
CA PRO A 455 35.28 -18.49 15.47
C PRO A 455 34.65 -18.97 16.80
N LEU A 456 33.73 -18.23 17.36
CA LEU A 456 32.99 -18.55 18.60
C LEU A 456 31.55 -18.96 18.36
N ALA A 457 31.05 -18.85 17.12
CA ALA A 457 29.68 -19.20 16.76
C ALA A 457 29.56 -20.69 16.45
N ASP A 458 28.40 -21.29 16.68
CA ASP A 458 28.06 -22.58 16.13
C ASP A 458 27.62 -22.38 14.67
N PRO A 459 28.42 -22.80 13.69
CA PRO A 459 28.11 -22.55 12.28
C PRO A 459 27.00 -23.45 11.72
N ALA A 460 26.52 -24.43 12.46
CA ALA A 460 25.59 -25.43 11.93
C ALA A 460 24.26 -24.82 11.48
N ALA A 461 23.67 -23.94 12.31
CA ALA A 461 22.40 -23.29 12.00
C ALA A 461 22.53 -22.29 10.83
N PRO A 462 23.49 -21.33 10.80
CA PRO A 462 23.66 -20.43 9.66
C PRO A 462 24.06 -21.17 8.37
N MET A 463 24.88 -22.24 8.42
CA MET A 463 25.18 -23.05 7.24
C MET A 463 23.95 -23.76 6.71
N GLY A 464 23.15 -24.37 7.59
CA GLY A 464 21.88 -24.99 7.21
C GLY A 464 20.89 -24.03 6.57
N ALA A 465 20.78 -22.82 7.11
CA ALA A 465 19.94 -21.76 6.55
C ALA A 465 20.44 -21.32 5.16
N LEU A 466 21.72 -21.11 5.00
CA LEU A 466 22.34 -20.70 3.73
C LEU A 466 22.15 -21.77 2.64
N ILE A 467 22.35 -23.04 2.96
CA ILE A 467 22.12 -24.18 2.05
C ILE A 467 20.64 -24.27 1.67
N SER A 468 19.74 -24.15 2.65
CA SER A 468 18.30 -24.19 2.39
C SER A 468 17.84 -23.09 1.45
N HIS A 469 18.38 -21.86 1.59
CA HIS A 469 18.07 -20.76 0.70
C HIS A 469 18.70 -20.92 -0.69
N CYS A 470 19.91 -21.50 -0.77
CA CYS A 470 20.53 -21.81 -2.06
C CYS A 470 19.70 -22.85 -2.84
N ALA A 471 19.26 -23.91 -2.17
CA ALA A 471 18.37 -24.92 -2.77
C ALA A 471 17.00 -24.33 -3.17
N LEU A 472 16.49 -23.37 -2.38
CA LEU A 472 15.25 -22.65 -2.72
C LEU A 472 15.39 -21.83 -4.00
N ILE A 473 16.56 -21.23 -4.27
CA ILE A 473 16.82 -20.50 -5.53
C ILE A 473 16.64 -21.45 -6.72
N GLY A 474 17.19 -22.64 -6.69
CA GLY A 474 17.06 -23.65 -7.75
C GLY A 474 15.61 -24.08 -7.98
N ALA A 475 14.88 -24.36 -6.89
CA ALA A 475 13.47 -24.70 -6.97
C ALA A 475 12.62 -23.54 -7.52
N LEU A 476 12.85 -22.32 -7.02
CA LEU A 476 12.16 -21.11 -7.52
C LEU A 476 12.46 -20.85 -8.99
N HIS A 477 13.70 -21.08 -9.46
CA HIS A 477 14.03 -20.93 -10.87
C HIS A 477 13.09 -21.78 -11.74
N GLN A 478 12.91 -23.05 -11.43
CA GLN A 478 12.03 -23.93 -12.21
C GLN A 478 10.57 -23.46 -12.18
N THR A 479 10.06 -23.12 -10.98
CA THR A 479 8.67 -22.74 -10.78
C THR A 479 8.35 -21.38 -11.37
N LEU A 480 9.19 -20.37 -11.11
CA LEU A 480 8.97 -19.01 -11.60
C LEU A 480 9.14 -18.94 -13.13
N ARG A 481 10.14 -19.63 -13.69
CA ARG A 481 10.32 -19.74 -15.13
C ARG A 481 9.08 -20.28 -15.81
N LYS A 482 8.57 -21.42 -15.35
CA LYS A 482 7.34 -22.01 -15.89
C LYS A 482 6.16 -21.02 -15.85
N ARG A 483 5.98 -20.31 -14.73
CA ARG A 483 4.92 -19.30 -14.60
C ARG A 483 5.12 -18.10 -15.51
N LEU A 484 6.35 -17.64 -15.70
CA LEU A 484 6.66 -16.57 -16.65
C LEU A 484 6.33 -16.99 -18.10
N GLU A 485 6.61 -18.25 -18.45
CA GLU A 485 6.27 -18.81 -19.76
C GLU A 485 4.73 -18.94 -19.94
N GLU A 486 4.01 -19.45 -18.93
CA GLU A 486 2.54 -19.57 -18.94
C GLU A 486 1.82 -18.22 -19.06
N LEU A 487 2.43 -17.15 -18.57
CA LEU A 487 1.88 -15.80 -18.62
C LEU A 487 2.45 -14.95 -19.75
N ASP A 488 3.22 -15.51 -20.70
CA ASP A 488 3.91 -14.79 -21.79
C ASP A 488 4.84 -13.65 -21.31
N LEU A 489 5.39 -13.77 -20.10
CA LEU A 489 6.32 -12.80 -19.49
C LEU A 489 7.79 -13.17 -19.70
N TRP A 490 8.07 -14.37 -20.21
CA TRP A 490 9.43 -14.88 -20.34
C TRP A 490 10.30 -14.02 -21.27
N THR A 491 9.75 -13.56 -22.38
CA THR A 491 10.48 -12.69 -23.32
C THR A 491 10.85 -11.35 -22.67
N LEU A 492 9.93 -10.73 -21.94
CA LEU A 492 10.17 -9.50 -21.19
C LEU A 492 11.27 -9.70 -20.16
N TYR A 493 11.21 -10.82 -19.41
CA TYR A 493 12.21 -11.17 -18.41
C TYR A 493 13.61 -11.31 -19.03
N GLN A 494 13.74 -12.12 -20.09
CA GLN A 494 15.04 -12.40 -20.73
C GLN A 494 15.63 -11.23 -21.49
N GLN A 495 14.80 -10.42 -22.16
CA GLN A 495 15.29 -9.36 -23.05
C GLN A 495 15.43 -8.01 -22.36
N ILE A 496 14.75 -7.78 -21.26
CA ILE A 496 14.73 -6.49 -20.59
C ILE A 496 15.16 -6.60 -19.13
N GLU A 497 14.43 -7.34 -18.29
CA GLU A 497 14.58 -7.22 -16.84
C GLU A 497 15.88 -7.84 -16.30
N LEU A 498 16.20 -9.05 -16.72
CA LEU A 498 17.44 -9.69 -16.29
C LEU A 498 18.69 -8.97 -16.86
N PRO A 499 18.77 -8.63 -18.17
CA PRO A 499 19.90 -7.88 -18.72
C PRO A 499 20.06 -6.47 -18.14
N LEU A 500 18.99 -5.89 -17.58
CA LEU A 500 19.04 -4.58 -16.96
C LEU A 500 19.84 -4.58 -15.64
N CYS A 501 19.89 -5.70 -14.91
CA CYS A 501 20.60 -5.79 -13.63
C CYS A 501 22.08 -5.37 -13.73
N PRO A 502 22.88 -5.86 -14.70
CA PRO A 502 24.24 -5.37 -14.94
C PRO A 502 24.34 -3.87 -15.22
N VAL A 503 23.44 -3.35 -16.06
CA VAL A 503 23.44 -1.92 -16.43
C VAL A 503 23.21 -1.04 -15.20
N LEU A 504 22.23 -1.40 -14.37
CA LEU A 504 21.95 -0.65 -13.14
C LEU A 504 23.11 -0.76 -12.15
N ALA A 505 23.73 -1.92 -11.99
CA ALA A 505 24.90 -2.11 -11.13
C ALA A 505 26.08 -1.22 -11.59
N GLU A 506 26.35 -1.17 -12.90
CA GLU A 506 27.37 -0.31 -13.50
C GLU A 506 27.04 1.18 -13.26
N MET A 507 25.80 1.62 -13.46
CA MET A 507 25.35 3.00 -13.21
C MET A 507 25.48 3.39 -11.74
N GLU A 508 25.08 2.51 -10.82
CA GLU A 508 25.21 2.72 -9.38
C GLU A 508 26.68 2.87 -8.96
N ARG A 509 27.58 2.09 -9.57
CA ARG A 509 29.00 2.15 -9.31
C ARG A 509 29.65 3.42 -9.89
N GLU A 510 29.28 3.85 -11.11
CA GLU A 510 29.76 5.11 -11.69
C GLU A 510 29.28 6.31 -10.86
N GLY A 511 28.00 6.41 -10.55
CA GLY A 511 27.41 7.52 -9.79
C GLY A 511 27.56 8.88 -10.48
N MET A 512 27.11 9.93 -9.81
CA MET A 512 27.12 11.32 -10.29
C MET A 512 28.09 12.18 -9.50
N LEU A 513 29.03 12.86 -10.17
CA LEU A 513 29.97 13.79 -9.52
C LEU A 513 29.24 15.05 -9.03
N VAL A 514 29.58 15.50 -7.83
CA VAL A 514 28.96 16.69 -7.20
C VAL A 514 30.02 17.72 -6.86
N ASP A 515 29.81 18.98 -7.28
CA ASP A 515 30.60 20.13 -6.78
C ASP A 515 30.22 20.43 -5.33
N ARG A 516 30.98 19.84 -4.39
CA ARG A 516 30.81 20.05 -2.96
C ARG A 516 30.89 21.53 -2.57
N GLY A 517 31.74 22.31 -3.24
CA GLY A 517 31.87 23.74 -2.96
C GLY A 517 30.64 24.54 -3.34
N ALA A 518 30.05 24.23 -4.50
CA ALA A 518 28.79 24.83 -4.93
C ALA A 518 27.64 24.43 -3.99
N LEU A 519 27.57 23.15 -3.56
CA LEU A 519 26.56 22.66 -2.64
C LEU A 519 26.61 23.37 -1.28
N ILE A 520 27.81 23.61 -0.74
CA ILE A 520 27.99 24.34 0.51
C ILE A 520 27.52 25.80 0.37
N ARG A 521 27.95 26.50 -0.68
CA ARG A 521 27.54 27.90 -0.93
C ARG A 521 26.01 28.02 -1.10
N PHE A 522 25.41 27.06 -1.77
CA PHE A 522 23.94 27.01 -1.91
C PHE A 522 23.26 26.79 -0.55
N GLY A 523 23.80 25.90 0.29
CA GLY A 523 23.32 25.67 1.63
C GLY A 523 23.37 26.92 2.51
N GLU A 524 24.42 27.72 2.38
CA GLU A 524 24.57 29.01 3.06
C GLU A 524 23.53 30.02 2.59
N MET A 525 23.34 30.13 1.27
CA MET A 525 22.29 30.99 0.68
C MET A 525 20.88 30.60 1.16
N LEU A 526 20.56 29.29 1.14
CA LEU A 526 19.27 28.80 1.65
C LEU A 526 19.11 29.11 3.15
N SER A 527 20.18 28.97 3.95
CA SER A 527 20.15 29.28 5.39
C SER A 527 19.83 30.73 5.67
N GLN A 528 20.43 31.65 4.89
CA GLN A 528 20.12 33.08 4.96
C GLN A 528 18.66 33.37 4.59
N GLY A 529 18.17 32.77 3.50
CA GLY A 529 16.77 32.89 3.08
C GLY A 529 15.79 32.36 4.14
N ILE A 530 16.08 31.20 4.75
CA ILE A 530 15.27 30.61 5.83
C ILE A 530 15.19 31.57 7.02
N GLN A 531 16.34 32.14 7.45
CA GLN A 531 16.36 33.09 8.56
C GLN A 531 15.58 34.35 8.24
N GLY A 532 15.68 34.87 7.00
CA GLY A 532 14.91 36.03 6.54
C GLY A 532 13.41 35.76 6.55
N ALA A 533 12.99 34.65 5.98
CA ALA A 533 11.59 34.23 5.96
C ALA A 533 11.04 33.98 7.37
N GLN A 534 11.82 33.37 8.25
CA GLN A 534 11.46 33.14 9.65
C GLN A 534 11.22 34.46 10.40
N ALA A 535 12.14 35.41 10.25
CA ALA A 535 12.01 36.73 10.87
C ALA A 535 10.74 37.47 10.33
N ALA A 536 10.49 37.41 9.06
CA ALA A 536 9.30 37.99 8.44
C ALA A 536 8.00 37.31 8.94
N ILE A 537 7.98 35.99 9.10
CA ILE A 537 6.83 35.26 9.65
C ILE A 537 6.57 35.72 11.09
N PHE A 538 7.58 35.82 11.93
CA PHE A 538 7.42 36.26 13.32
C PHE A 538 6.94 37.71 13.41
N ALA A 539 7.46 38.58 12.55
CA ALA A 539 6.98 39.96 12.47
C ALA A 539 5.51 40.07 12.07
N LEU A 540 5.08 39.25 11.10
CA LEU A 540 3.69 39.19 10.64
C LEU A 540 2.75 38.51 11.64
N ALA A 541 3.25 37.55 12.40
CA ALA A 541 2.51 36.85 13.46
C ALA A 541 2.43 37.66 14.75
N GLY A 542 3.38 38.57 15.00
CA GLY A 542 3.50 39.35 16.24
C GLY A 542 4.12 38.57 17.42
N GLU A 543 4.51 37.32 17.21
CA GLU A 543 5.17 36.48 18.22
C GLU A 543 6.07 35.42 17.55
N GLU A 544 7.04 34.91 18.33
CA GLU A 544 7.87 33.78 17.92
C GLU A 544 7.15 32.47 18.25
N PHE A 545 7.19 31.51 17.33
CA PHE A 545 6.59 30.19 17.47
C PHE A 545 7.28 29.16 16.60
N ASN A 546 7.02 27.86 16.82
CA ASN A 546 7.56 26.81 15.97
C ASN A 546 6.75 26.71 14.65
N ILE A 547 7.29 27.25 13.56
CA ILE A 547 6.66 27.29 12.23
C ILE A 547 6.40 25.87 11.70
N ASN A 548 7.24 24.89 12.09
CA ASN A 548 7.09 23.50 11.68
C ASN A 548 6.03 22.74 12.51
N SER A 549 5.55 23.30 13.62
CA SER A 549 4.44 22.75 14.39
C SER A 549 3.11 23.11 13.72
N THR A 550 2.45 22.14 13.13
CA THR A 550 1.12 22.33 12.47
C THR A 550 0.08 22.88 13.42
N GLN A 551 0.17 22.57 14.73
CA GLN A 551 -0.76 23.04 15.75
C GLN A 551 -0.52 24.51 16.06
N GLN A 552 0.76 24.93 16.30
CA GLN A 552 1.09 26.33 16.58
C GLN A 552 0.80 27.22 15.36
N LEU A 553 1.22 26.76 14.18
CA LEU A 553 0.94 27.46 12.93
C LEU A 553 -0.56 27.59 12.68
N GLY A 554 -1.35 26.54 12.92
CA GLY A 554 -2.81 26.58 12.80
C GLY A 554 -3.44 27.61 13.75
N ARG A 555 -2.98 27.70 15.01
CA ARG A 555 -3.40 28.73 15.97
C ARG A 555 -3.12 30.15 15.46
N ILE A 556 -1.91 30.39 14.97
CA ILE A 556 -1.53 31.70 14.43
C ILE A 556 -2.41 32.08 13.24
N LEU A 557 -2.55 31.20 12.25
CA LEU A 557 -3.28 31.53 11.02
C LEU A 557 -4.78 31.70 11.23
N PHE A 558 -5.41 30.79 11.99
CA PHE A 558 -6.88 30.71 12.03
C PHE A 558 -7.49 31.35 13.28
N ASP A 559 -6.81 31.26 14.45
CA ASP A 559 -7.35 31.83 15.68
C ASP A 559 -6.86 33.26 15.92
N GLN A 560 -5.58 33.57 15.60
CA GLN A 560 -5.00 34.89 15.86
C GLN A 560 -5.16 35.85 14.68
N LEU A 561 -4.80 35.44 13.47
CA LEU A 561 -4.92 36.28 12.25
C LEU A 561 -6.31 36.18 11.60
N GLY A 562 -7.19 35.29 12.09
CA GLY A 562 -8.58 35.20 11.67
C GLY A 562 -8.80 34.73 10.22
N LEU A 563 -7.83 34.04 9.62
CA LEU A 563 -7.98 33.50 8.28
C LEU A 563 -9.06 32.41 8.23
N PRO A 564 -9.81 32.28 7.14
CA PRO A 564 -10.87 31.27 7.04
C PRO A 564 -10.27 29.85 7.01
N PRO A 565 -10.68 28.93 7.90
CA PRO A 565 -10.15 27.56 7.90
C PRO A 565 -10.74 26.77 6.72
N VAL A 566 -9.86 26.33 5.81
CA VAL A 566 -10.23 25.55 4.62
C VAL A 566 -10.55 24.09 4.98
N LYS A 567 -9.79 23.52 5.93
CA LYS A 567 -9.94 22.11 6.34
C LYS A 567 -9.57 21.93 7.80
N LYS A 568 -10.46 21.26 8.56
CA LYS A 568 -10.18 20.83 9.94
C LYS A 568 -9.70 19.39 9.97
N THR A 569 -8.76 19.11 10.86
CA THR A 569 -8.28 17.76 11.21
C THR A 569 -8.76 17.38 12.60
N LYS A 570 -8.54 16.13 13.02
CA LYS A 570 -8.91 15.70 14.40
C LYS A 570 -8.14 16.44 15.48
N THR A 571 -6.94 16.92 15.16
CA THR A 571 -6.01 17.57 16.11
C THR A 571 -5.96 19.08 15.94
N GLY A 572 -6.82 19.68 15.09
CA GLY A 572 -6.86 21.11 14.86
C GLY A 572 -7.05 21.46 13.37
N TYR A 573 -6.50 22.57 12.95
CA TYR A 573 -6.56 23.04 11.58
C TYR A 573 -5.48 22.39 10.69
N SER A 574 -5.85 22.08 9.45
CA SER A 574 -4.86 21.65 8.46
C SER A 574 -4.07 22.86 7.95
N THR A 575 -2.74 22.72 7.90
CA THR A 575 -1.82 23.71 7.33
C THR A 575 -0.98 23.10 6.22
N ASN A 576 -1.50 22.07 5.52
CA ASN A 576 -0.78 21.47 4.38
C ASN A 576 -0.65 22.45 3.21
N ALA A 577 0.15 22.09 2.21
CA ALA A 577 0.42 22.94 1.06
C ALA A 577 -0.88 23.37 0.34
N ASP A 578 -1.81 22.44 0.10
CA ASP A 578 -3.08 22.71 -0.58
C ASP A 578 -3.95 23.73 0.16
N VAL A 579 -3.92 23.70 1.51
CA VAL A 579 -4.65 24.68 2.33
C VAL A 579 -4.00 26.05 2.23
N LEU A 580 -2.67 26.12 2.31
CA LEU A 580 -1.94 27.39 2.21
C LEU A 580 -2.06 27.99 0.80
N GLU A 581 -2.00 27.16 -0.26
CA GLU A 581 -2.22 27.66 -1.63
C GLU A 581 -3.62 28.29 -1.80
N LYS A 582 -4.67 27.70 -1.21
CA LYS A 582 -6.03 28.27 -1.22
C LYS A 582 -6.16 29.57 -0.42
N LEU A 583 -5.24 29.82 0.50
CA LEU A 583 -5.17 31.05 1.30
C LEU A 583 -4.22 32.09 0.68
N ARG A 584 -3.57 31.79 -0.43
CA ARG A 584 -2.65 32.69 -1.14
C ARG A 584 -3.36 34.02 -1.45
N GLY A 585 -2.68 35.13 -1.23
CA GLY A 585 -3.20 36.49 -1.42
C GLY A 585 -4.15 37.01 -0.32
N GLN A 586 -4.54 36.17 0.67
CA GLN A 586 -5.41 36.64 1.78
C GLN A 586 -4.61 37.30 2.90
N HIS A 587 -3.35 36.93 3.09
CA HIS A 587 -2.45 37.55 4.06
C HIS A 587 -0.99 37.32 3.64
N PRO A 588 -0.09 38.33 3.77
CA PRO A 588 1.31 38.18 3.36
C PRO A 588 2.05 37.04 4.04
N ILE A 589 1.67 36.65 5.27
CA ILE A 589 2.29 35.54 6.00
C ILE A 589 2.21 34.22 5.24
N ILE A 590 1.17 34.00 4.43
CA ILE A 590 0.96 32.76 3.69
C ILE A 590 2.09 32.53 2.66
N GLU A 591 2.40 33.56 1.90
CA GLU A 591 3.47 33.50 0.88
C GLU A 591 4.83 33.26 1.57
N THR A 592 5.08 33.96 2.66
CA THR A 592 6.33 33.80 3.43
C THR A 592 6.46 32.40 4.06
N ILE A 593 5.35 31.79 4.52
CA ILE A 593 5.35 30.43 5.03
C ILE A 593 5.59 29.41 3.89
N LEU A 594 5.01 29.61 2.72
CA LEU A 594 5.26 28.76 1.55
C LEU A 594 6.72 28.84 1.14
N GLU A 595 7.31 30.03 1.08
CA GLU A 595 8.72 30.27 0.82
C GLU A 595 9.60 29.60 1.88
N TYR A 596 9.34 29.81 3.17
CA TYR A 596 10.07 29.20 4.28
C TYR A 596 10.08 27.66 4.15
N ARG A 597 8.95 27.06 3.87
CA ARG A 597 8.83 25.61 3.71
C ARG A 597 9.59 25.09 2.48
N GLN A 598 9.54 25.82 1.38
CA GLN A 598 10.28 25.48 0.16
C GLN A 598 11.79 25.50 0.43
N LEU A 599 12.32 26.59 1.01
CA LEU A 599 13.72 26.74 1.33
C LEU A 599 14.20 25.68 2.36
N THR A 600 13.39 25.43 3.40
CA THR A 600 13.71 24.44 4.43
C THR A 600 13.75 23.03 3.83
N LYS A 601 12.80 22.69 2.96
CA LYS A 601 12.77 21.39 2.26
C LYS A 601 13.99 21.22 1.36
N LEU A 602 14.32 22.25 0.57
CA LEU A 602 15.51 22.22 -0.29
C LEU A 602 16.78 22.04 0.52
N LYS A 603 16.93 22.76 1.62
CA LYS A 603 18.10 22.64 2.47
C LYS A 603 18.18 21.27 3.12
N SER A 604 17.14 20.82 3.83
CA SER A 604 17.19 19.58 4.61
C SER A 604 17.28 18.33 3.73
N THR A 605 16.52 18.28 2.64
CA THR A 605 16.44 17.10 1.78
C THR A 605 17.62 17.02 0.82
N TYR A 606 17.93 18.14 0.13
CA TYR A 606 18.92 18.10 -0.94
C TYR A 606 20.29 18.56 -0.48
N VAL A 607 20.44 19.64 0.28
CA VAL A 607 21.79 20.06 0.71
C VAL A 607 22.31 19.17 1.83
N ASP A 608 21.58 19.12 2.94
CA ASP A 608 22.04 18.38 4.13
C ASP A 608 21.95 16.84 3.88
N GLY A 609 20.97 16.40 3.11
CA GLY A 609 20.79 15.01 2.72
C GLY A 609 21.89 14.53 1.77
N LEU A 610 22.13 15.23 0.67
CA LEU A 610 23.14 14.86 -0.32
C LEU A 610 24.56 14.94 0.25
N SER A 611 24.86 15.98 1.07
CA SER A 611 26.18 16.12 1.69
C SER A 611 26.63 14.91 2.51
N LYS A 612 25.69 14.14 3.05
CA LYS A 612 25.97 12.95 3.87
C LYS A 612 26.30 11.71 3.06
N VAL A 613 25.86 11.67 1.81
CA VAL A 613 25.96 10.48 0.94
C VAL A 613 26.94 10.66 -0.22
N ILE A 614 27.65 11.80 -0.29
CA ILE A 614 28.73 11.99 -1.24
C ILE A 614 29.90 11.07 -0.83
N GLY A 615 30.29 10.17 -1.72
CA GLY A 615 31.38 9.24 -1.54
C GLY A 615 32.76 9.90 -1.40
N ALA A 616 33.78 9.10 -1.11
CA ALA A 616 35.15 9.55 -1.03
C ALA A 616 35.69 10.05 -2.39
N ASP A 617 35.18 9.54 -3.49
CA ASP A 617 35.43 9.91 -4.87
C ASP A 617 34.73 11.22 -5.30
N GLY A 618 33.89 11.79 -4.44
CA GLY A 618 33.11 13.00 -4.71
C GLY A 618 31.79 12.73 -5.46
N ARG A 619 31.44 11.47 -5.68
CA ARG A 619 30.21 11.08 -6.40
C ARG A 619 29.10 10.67 -5.44
N ILE A 620 27.90 10.74 -5.92
CA ILE A 620 26.70 10.19 -5.28
C ILE A 620 26.30 8.93 -6.05
N HIS A 621 26.24 7.81 -5.33
CA HIS A 621 25.85 6.50 -5.83
C HIS A 621 24.42 6.21 -5.37
N THR A 622 23.43 6.57 -6.20
CA THR A 622 22.03 6.24 -5.92
C THR A 622 21.78 4.76 -6.11
N CYS A 623 20.83 4.19 -5.40
CA CYS A 623 20.34 2.84 -5.64
C CYS A 623 19.13 2.88 -6.60
N PHE A 624 19.21 2.18 -7.74
CA PHE A 624 18.09 2.02 -8.68
C PHE A 624 17.29 0.78 -8.33
N GLN A 625 16.10 1.00 -7.79
CA GLN A 625 15.19 -0.08 -7.44
C GLN A 625 14.36 -0.47 -8.65
N ASN A 626 14.56 -1.69 -9.15
CA ASN A 626 13.88 -2.24 -10.32
C ASN A 626 12.69 -3.16 -9.97
N THR A 627 12.48 -3.47 -8.69
CA THR A 627 11.45 -4.40 -8.20
C THR A 627 10.38 -3.73 -7.31
N VAL A 628 10.26 -2.39 -7.34
CA VAL A 628 9.40 -1.64 -6.39
C VAL A 628 8.12 -1.11 -7.04
N THR A 629 8.20 -0.57 -8.28
CA THR A 629 7.04 0.09 -8.87
C THR A 629 6.14 -0.90 -9.60
N ALA A 630 4.83 -0.75 -9.44
CA ALA A 630 3.88 -1.63 -10.11
C ALA A 630 3.75 -1.37 -11.64
N THR A 631 4.36 -0.31 -12.17
CA THR A 631 4.34 0.05 -13.59
C THR A 631 5.59 -0.40 -14.34
N GLY A 632 6.61 -0.92 -13.66
CA GLY A 632 7.90 -1.24 -14.25
C GLY A 632 8.89 -0.08 -14.30
N ARG A 633 8.49 1.14 -13.90
CA ARG A 633 9.43 2.27 -13.78
C ARG A 633 10.50 1.96 -12.74
N LEU A 634 11.70 2.46 -12.96
CA LEU A 634 12.74 2.48 -11.94
C LEU A 634 12.38 3.48 -10.84
N SER A 635 12.77 3.18 -9.62
CA SER A 635 12.77 4.12 -8.50
C SER A 635 14.21 4.36 -8.08
N SER A 636 14.53 5.57 -7.65
CA SER A 636 15.85 5.93 -7.13
C SER A 636 15.75 6.16 -5.64
N ALA A 637 16.66 5.57 -4.87
CA ALA A 637 16.71 5.66 -3.41
C ALA A 637 18.13 5.91 -2.92
N GLU A 638 18.27 6.45 -1.75
CA GLU A 638 19.53 6.62 -0.99
C GLU A 638 20.69 7.29 -1.73
N PRO A 639 20.48 8.48 -2.34
CA PRO A 639 19.32 9.37 -2.30
C PRO A 639 18.43 9.25 -3.53
N ASN A 640 17.18 9.72 -3.44
CA ASN A 640 16.31 9.80 -4.61
C ASN A 640 16.70 10.98 -5.50
N LEU A 641 17.42 10.72 -6.59
CA LEU A 641 17.83 11.73 -7.57
C LEU A 641 16.75 12.06 -8.61
N GLN A 642 15.73 11.18 -8.77
CA GLN A 642 14.63 11.40 -9.71
C GLN A 642 13.64 12.50 -9.26
N ASN A 643 13.69 12.91 -7.97
CA ASN A 643 12.82 13.93 -7.40
C ASN A 643 13.47 15.31 -7.27
N ILE A 644 14.64 15.53 -7.86
CA ILE A 644 15.30 16.85 -7.87
C ILE A 644 14.45 17.82 -8.69
N PRO A 645 14.02 18.98 -8.12
CA PRO A 645 13.10 19.88 -8.81
C PRO A 645 13.70 20.44 -10.11
N VAL A 646 12.92 20.44 -11.19
CA VAL A 646 13.32 20.97 -12.50
C VAL A 646 12.75 22.37 -12.74
N ARG A 647 11.49 22.60 -12.34
CA ARG A 647 10.67 23.73 -12.77
C ARG A 647 10.94 25.03 -12.02
N THR A 648 11.68 24.99 -10.94
CA THR A 648 11.96 26.17 -10.11
C THR A 648 13.39 26.64 -10.34
N GLU A 649 13.65 27.96 -10.23
CA GLU A 649 14.98 28.51 -10.34
C GLU A 649 15.95 27.92 -9.32
N LEU A 650 15.50 27.68 -8.09
CA LEU A 650 16.29 27.02 -7.05
C LEU A 650 16.57 25.56 -7.39
N GLY A 651 15.63 24.85 -8.03
CA GLY A 651 15.85 23.49 -8.51
C GLY A 651 16.90 23.43 -9.63
N ALA A 652 16.84 24.35 -10.59
CA ALA A 652 17.85 24.46 -11.63
C ALA A 652 19.25 24.73 -11.06
N GLN A 653 19.35 25.55 -10.01
CA GLN A 653 20.62 25.77 -9.30
C GLN A 653 21.14 24.50 -8.65
N LEU A 654 20.26 23.64 -8.10
CA LEU A 654 20.65 22.35 -7.54
C LEU A 654 21.17 21.39 -8.62
N ARG A 655 20.56 21.35 -9.80
CA ARG A 655 21.05 20.55 -10.94
C ARG A 655 22.42 21.00 -11.46
N LYS A 656 22.79 22.28 -11.31
CA LYS A 656 24.13 22.79 -11.66
C LYS A 656 25.25 22.21 -10.79
N MET A 657 24.93 21.63 -9.65
CA MET A 657 25.93 21.04 -8.76
C MET A 657 26.34 19.63 -9.16
N PHE A 658 25.51 18.96 -9.97
CA PHE A 658 25.87 17.69 -10.59
C PHE A 658 26.67 17.98 -11.85
N VAL A 659 27.93 17.64 -11.83
CA VAL A 659 28.91 18.05 -12.86
C VAL A 659 29.58 16.85 -13.48
N ALA A 660 30.08 17.03 -14.69
CA ALA A 660 30.94 16.03 -15.33
C ALA A 660 32.33 16.02 -14.69
N GLY A 661 33.02 14.88 -14.77
CA GLY A 661 34.41 14.76 -14.37
C GLY A 661 35.35 15.66 -15.21
N PRO A 662 36.59 15.86 -14.76
CA PRO A 662 37.59 16.63 -15.52
C PRO A 662 37.81 16.09 -16.94
N GLY A 663 37.70 16.94 -17.93
CA GLY A 663 37.84 16.54 -19.34
C GLY A 663 36.60 15.84 -19.93
N LYS A 664 35.52 15.75 -19.17
CA LYS A 664 34.27 15.11 -19.59
C LYS A 664 33.10 16.10 -19.71
N VAL A 665 32.01 15.62 -20.27
CA VAL A 665 30.72 16.29 -20.38
C VAL A 665 29.62 15.30 -19.97
N LEU A 666 28.47 15.84 -19.55
CA LEU A 666 27.22 15.09 -19.44
C LEU A 666 26.46 15.26 -20.76
N VAL A 667 26.00 14.17 -21.30
CA VAL A 667 25.05 14.10 -22.42
C VAL A 667 23.73 13.71 -21.84
N ASP A 668 22.72 14.55 -21.97
CA ASP A 668 21.34 14.33 -21.58
C ASP A 668 20.53 14.02 -22.85
N ALA A 669 19.69 13.00 -22.76
CA ALA A 669 18.78 12.57 -23.81
C ALA A 669 17.39 12.32 -23.24
N ASP A 670 16.41 13.10 -23.68
CA ASP A 670 15.03 13.04 -23.19
C ASP A 670 14.05 12.69 -24.31
N TYR A 671 13.11 11.77 -24.03
CA TYR A 671 12.04 11.46 -24.98
C TYR A 671 11.03 12.58 -25.09
N SER A 672 10.83 13.07 -26.30
CA SER A 672 9.81 14.07 -26.59
C SER A 672 8.40 13.44 -26.53
N GLN A 673 7.67 13.70 -25.44
CA GLN A 673 6.24 13.35 -25.25
C GLN A 673 5.91 11.86 -25.45
N ILE A 674 6.75 10.96 -24.95
CA ILE A 674 6.64 9.52 -25.19
C ILE A 674 5.25 8.96 -24.82
N GLU A 675 4.65 9.38 -23.69
CA GLU A 675 3.34 8.89 -23.25
C GLU A 675 2.21 9.26 -24.22
N LEU A 676 2.24 10.45 -24.81
CA LEU A 676 1.25 10.87 -25.82
C LEU A 676 1.46 10.16 -27.15
N ARG A 677 2.71 9.88 -27.52
CA ARG A 677 3.03 9.08 -28.72
C ARG A 677 2.56 7.63 -28.56
N LEU A 678 2.74 7.07 -27.36
CA LEU A 678 2.23 5.74 -27.04
C LEU A 678 0.70 5.71 -27.02
N LEU A 679 0.04 6.74 -26.46
CA LEU A 679 -1.40 6.86 -26.54
C LEU A 679 -1.89 6.89 -27.99
N ALA A 680 -1.26 7.71 -28.86
CA ALA A 680 -1.61 7.79 -30.27
C ALA A 680 -1.50 6.42 -30.96
N HIS A 681 -0.41 5.69 -30.69
CA HIS A 681 -0.17 4.36 -31.25
C HIS A 681 -1.18 3.32 -30.74
N MET A 682 -1.40 3.23 -29.43
CA MET A 682 -2.28 2.24 -28.79
C MET A 682 -3.76 2.50 -29.09
N ALA A 683 -4.13 3.78 -29.21
CA ALA A 683 -5.48 4.19 -29.57
C ALA A 683 -5.76 4.10 -31.08
N GLU A 684 -4.72 3.91 -31.90
CA GLU A 684 -4.80 3.95 -33.36
C GLU A 684 -5.53 5.20 -33.88
N ASP A 685 -5.33 6.34 -33.16
CA ASP A 685 -6.02 7.59 -33.50
C ASP A 685 -5.29 8.29 -34.65
N GLU A 686 -5.91 8.29 -35.83
CA GLU A 686 -5.31 8.82 -37.07
C GLU A 686 -4.98 10.31 -36.96
N HIS A 687 -5.74 11.10 -36.20
CA HIS A 687 -5.48 12.53 -36.03
C HIS A 687 -4.25 12.77 -35.16
N MET A 688 -4.11 12.03 -34.06
CA MET A 688 -2.91 12.11 -33.21
C MET A 688 -1.68 11.58 -33.96
N ILE A 689 -1.82 10.44 -34.64
CA ILE A 689 -0.73 9.85 -35.44
C ILE A 689 -0.29 10.84 -36.53
N GLY A 690 -1.25 11.45 -37.23
CA GLY A 690 -0.98 12.46 -38.27
C GLY A 690 -0.18 13.65 -37.71
N ALA A 691 -0.63 14.20 -36.57
CA ALA A 691 0.04 15.34 -35.93
C ALA A 691 1.49 15.01 -35.55
N PHE A 692 1.74 13.84 -34.99
CA PHE A 692 3.11 13.43 -34.65
C PHE A 692 3.98 13.14 -35.86
N ARG A 693 3.44 12.65 -36.96
CA ARG A 693 4.18 12.41 -38.22
C ARG A 693 4.54 13.68 -38.92
N THR A 694 3.70 14.72 -38.84
CA THR A 694 3.97 16.03 -39.46
C THR A 694 4.87 16.92 -38.59
N GLY A 695 5.18 16.50 -37.37
CA GLY A 695 5.99 17.28 -36.41
C GLY A 695 5.27 18.49 -35.83
N GLU A 696 3.94 18.50 -35.89
CA GLU A 696 3.14 19.58 -35.30
C GLU A 696 3.09 19.48 -33.76
N ASP A 697 3.04 20.63 -33.09
CA ASP A 697 2.92 20.66 -31.64
C ASP A 697 1.52 20.20 -31.20
N ILE A 698 1.43 18.97 -30.68
CA ILE A 698 0.17 18.35 -30.24
C ILE A 698 -0.57 19.21 -29.21
N HIS A 699 0.12 19.95 -28.35
CA HIS A 699 -0.51 20.83 -27.37
C HIS A 699 -1.14 22.06 -28.02
N THR A 700 -0.52 22.60 -29.06
CA THR A 700 -1.08 23.69 -29.87
C THR A 700 -2.27 23.22 -30.68
N ILE A 701 -2.20 22.06 -31.28
CA ILE A 701 -3.32 21.44 -32.00
C ILE A 701 -4.49 21.18 -31.05
N THR A 702 -4.23 20.57 -29.89
CA THR A 702 -5.28 20.34 -28.88
C THR A 702 -5.88 21.66 -28.41
N ALA A 703 -5.07 22.70 -28.18
CA ALA A 703 -5.55 24.02 -27.80
C ALA A 703 -6.47 24.61 -28.87
N SER A 704 -6.04 24.60 -30.12
CA SER A 704 -6.84 25.04 -31.28
C SER A 704 -8.24 24.36 -31.29
N GLN A 705 -8.29 23.07 -31.07
CA GLN A 705 -9.53 22.28 -31.09
C GLN A 705 -10.41 22.52 -29.85
N VAL A 706 -9.79 22.55 -28.68
CA VAL A 706 -10.52 22.73 -27.40
C VAL A 706 -11.10 24.13 -27.29
N PHE A 707 -10.36 25.16 -27.71
CA PHE A 707 -10.80 26.57 -27.64
C PHE A 707 -11.49 27.05 -28.93
N GLY A 708 -11.45 26.28 -30.02
CA GLY A 708 -12.10 26.64 -31.30
C GLY A 708 -11.44 27.84 -31.98
N VAL A 709 -10.11 27.93 -31.93
CA VAL A 709 -9.31 29.00 -32.56
C VAL A 709 -8.33 28.40 -33.56
N GLU A 710 -7.85 29.19 -34.53
CA GLU A 710 -6.82 28.74 -35.44
C GLU A 710 -5.47 28.51 -34.70
N PRO A 711 -4.60 27.61 -35.17
CA PRO A 711 -3.35 27.29 -34.47
C PRO A 711 -2.42 28.48 -34.23
N ASP A 712 -2.42 29.46 -35.11
CA ASP A 712 -1.64 30.70 -35.00
C ASP A 712 -2.22 31.70 -33.98
N GLN A 713 -3.47 31.49 -33.55
CA GLN A 713 -4.16 32.28 -32.52
C GLN A 713 -4.05 31.63 -31.12
N VAL A 714 -3.46 30.47 -30.98
CA VAL A 714 -3.27 29.81 -29.72
C VAL A 714 -2.30 30.58 -28.83
N THR A 715 -2.81 31.09 -27.73
CA THR A 715 -1.98 31.78 -26.72
C THR A 715 -1.18 30.77 -25.88
N GLY A 716 -0.07 31.21 -25.25
CA GLY A 716 0.71 30.37 -24.34
C GLY A 716 -0.11 29.81 -23.17
N GLU A 717 -1.14 30.53 -22.71
CA GLU A 717 -2.06 30.07 -21.69
C GLU A 717 -2.99 28.95 -22.21
N MET A 718 -3.55 29.09 -23.38
CA MET A 718 -4.36 28.05 -24.03
C MET A 718 -3.55 26.77 -24.23
N ARG A 719 -2.30 26.92 -24.72
CA ARG A 719 -1.39 25.79 -24.89
C ARG A 719 -1.08 25.08 -23.55
N ARG A 720 -0.84 25.85 -22.49
CA ARG A 720 -0.62 25.30 -21.13
C ARG A 720 -1.84 24.54 -20.62
N ARG A 721 -3.04 25.07 -20.80
CA ARG A 721 -4.30 24.39 -20.43
C ARG A 721 -4.51 23.12 -21.26
N ALA A 722 -4.25 23.17 -22.57
CA ALA A 722 -4.32 22.00 -23.43
C ALA A 722 -3.30 20.92 -23.04
N LYS A 723 -2.10 21.33 -22.62
CA LYS A 723 -1.10 20.41 -22.06
C LYS A 723 -1.65 19.67 -20.83
N ALA A 724 -2.32 20.38 -19.93
CA ALA A 724 -2.95 19.77 -18.75
C ALA A 724 -4.11 18.83 -19.14
N VAL A 725 -4.89 19.16 -20.17
CA VAL A 725 -5.93 18.26 -20.72
C VAL A 725 -5.30 16.99 -21.30
N ASN A 726 -4.27 17.11 -22.17
CA ASN A 726 -3.60 15.98 -22.79
C ASN A 726 -3.06 14.98 -21.76
N PHE A 727 -2.29 15.47 -20.77
CA PHE A 727 -1.73 14.61 -19.73
C PHE A 727 -2.81 14.09 -18.77
N GLY A 728 -3.77 14.94 -18.41
CA GLY A 728 -4.87 14.55 -17.55
C GLY A 728 -5.67 13.38 -18.12
N ILE A 729 -5.89 13.36 -19.43
CA ILE A 729 -6.60 12.27 -20.11
C ILE A 729 -5.80 10.97 -20.06
N VAL A 730 -4.49 11.00 -20.31
CA VAL A 730 -3.59 9.83 -20.16
C VAL A 730 -3.72 9.23 -18.76
N TYR A 731 -3.86 10.10 -17.73
CA TYR A 731 -4.00 9.66 -16.33
C TYR A 731 -5.44 9.39 -15.87
N GLY A 732 -6.43 9.44 -16.77
CA GLY A 732 -7.83 9.20 -16.43
C GLY A 732 -8.42 10.24 -15.49
N ILE A 733 -8.08 11.52 -15.70
CA ILE A 733 -8.54 12.64 -14.87
C ILE A 733 -10.06 12.81 -14.97
N SER A 734 -10.70 13.16 -13.83
CA SER A 734 -12.11 13.56 -13.81
C SER A 734 -12.30 15.04 -14.21
N PRO A 735 -13.49 15.42 -14.72
CA PRO A 735 -13.79 16.84 -14.99
C PRO A 735 -13.61 17.74 -13.75
N PHE A 736 -13.91 17.22 -12.56
CA PHE A 736 -13.69 17.93 -11.30
C PHE A 736 -12.20 18.18 -11.04
N SER A 737 -11.34 17.16 -11.17
CA SER A 737 -9.89 17.34 -10.96
C SER A 737 -9.30 18.26 -12.01
N LEU A 738 -9.68 18.09 -13.29
CA LEU A 738 -9.22 18.97 -14.37
C LEU A 738 -9.60 20.44 -14.12
N SER A 739 -10.84 20.69 -13.64
CA SER A 739 -11.30 22.06 -13.33
C SER A 739 -10.42 22.76 -12.28
N GLN A 740 -9.92 22.00 -11.29
CA GLN A 740 -9.00 22.52 -10.28
C GLN A 740 -7.62 22.82 -10.88
N ASP A 741 -7.11 21.94 -11.75
CA ASP A 741 -5.78 22.06 -12.34
C ASP A 741 -5.65 23.25 -13.29
N ILE A 742 -6.69 23.54 -14.05
CA ILE A 742 -6.67 24.65 -15.05
C ILE A 742 -7.46 25.89 -14.62
N GLY A 743 -8.04 25.90 -13.42
CA GLY A 743 -8.71 27.06 -12.84
C GLY A 743 -10.00 27.48 -13.56
N VAL A 744 -10.83 26.52 -14.00
CA VAL A 744 -12.10 26.74 -14.67
C VAL A 744 -13.26 26.07 -13.91
N SER A 745 -14.49 26.30 -14.32
CA SER A 745 -15.65 25.57 -13.77
C SER A 745 -15.63 24.09 -14.18
N VAL A 746 -16.28 23.23 -13.39
CA VAL A 746 -16.42 21.80 -13.72
C VAL A 746 -17.15 21.59 -15.05
N ALA A 747 -18.10 22.47 -15.39
CA ALA A 747 -18.83 22.43 -16.64
C ALA A 747 -17.93 22.73 -17.84
N GLU A 748 -17.09 23.76 -17.75
CA GLU A 748 -16.09 24.08 -18.78
C GLU A 748 -15.04 22.98 -18.93
N ALA A 749 -14.53 22.43 -17.82
CA ALA A 749 -13.59 21.32 -17.86
C ALA A 749 -14.19 20.09 -18.56
N LYS A 750 -15.47 19.80 -18.31
CA LYS A 750 -16.20 18.74 -18.99
C LYS A 750 -16.33 19.03 -20.48
N GLU A 751 -16.68 20.25 -20.86
CA GLU A 751 -16.78 20.66 -22.26
C GLU A 751 -15.44 20.51 -22.99
N TYR A 752 -14.33 20.87 -22.34
CA TYR A 752 -12.99 20.67 -22.92
C TYR A 752 -12.69 19.19 -23.14
N MET A 753 -13.02 18.32 -22.19
CA MET A 753 -12.86 16.88 -22.35
C MET A 753 -13.77 16.32 -23.46
N ASP A 754 -15.02 16.76 -23.53
CA ASP A 754 -15.96 16.30 -24.58
C ASP A 754 -15.46 16.72 -25.99
N ARG A 755 -14.98 17.95 -26.17
CA ARG A 755 -14.36 18.41 -27.43
C ARG A 755 -13.10 17.65 -27.79
N TYR A 756 -12.25 17.35 -26.79
CA TYR A 756 -11.07 16.52 -26.98
C TYR A 756 -11.45 15.14 -27.53
N PHE A 757 -12.38 14.45 -26.90
CA PHE A 757 -12.83 13.12 -27.32
C PHE A 757 -13.61 13.13 -28.65
N LEU A 758 -14.24 14.23 -28.98
CA LEU A 758 -14.84 14.41 -30.31
C LEU A 758 -13.76 14.44 -31.39
N LYS A 759 -12.64 15.09 -31.15
CA LYS A 759 -11.51 15.17 -32.08
C LYS A 759 -10.71 13.87 -32.12
N TYR A 760 -10.41 13.32 -30.94
CA TYR A 760 -9.61 12.11 -30.78
C TYR A 760 -10.52 10.94 -30.38
N ALA A 761 -11.41 10.56 -31.29
CA ALA A 761 -12.40 9.51 -31.05
C ALA A 761 -11.75 8.12 -30.82
N GLY A 762 -10.61 7.87 -31.47
CA GLY A 762 -9.80 6.67 -31.24
C GLY A 762 -9.33 6.54 -29.80
N VAL A 763 -8.94 7.66 -29.18
CA VAL A 763 -8.52 7.69 -27.77
C VAL A 763 -9.69 7.27 -26.85
N ARG A 764 -10.90 7.81 -27.09
CA ARG A 764 -12.09 7.43 -26.30
C ARG A 764 -12.40 5.96 -26.42
N ALA A 765 -12.43 5.45 -27.66
CA ALA A 765 -12.70 4.05 -27.92
C ALA A 765 -11.65 3.12 -27.28
N TYR A 766 -10.37 3.53 -27.29
CA TYR A 766 -9.30 2.82 -26.62
C TYR A 766 -9.52 2.76 -25.10
N MET A 767 -9.81 3.90 -24.47
CA MET A 767 -10.04 3.99 -23.03
C MET A 767 -11.19 3.07 -22.58
N ASP A 768 -12.32 3.14 -23.28
CA ASP A 768 -13.48 2.30 -22.96
C ASP A 768 -13.13 0.80 -23.13
N ARG A 769 -12.46 0.42 -24.23
CA ARG A 769 -12.02 -0.95 -24.51
C ARG A 769 -11.03 -1.50 -23.48
N VAL A 770 -10.06 -0.69 -23.04
CA VAL A 770 -9.07 -1.11 -22.04
C VAL A 770 -9.71 -1.38 -20.69
N VAL A 771 -10.64 -0.51 -20.25
CA VAL A 771 -11.34 -0.68 -18.97
C VAL A 771 -12.25 -1.91 -19.00
N GLU A 772 -12.99 -2.11 -20.08
CA GLU A 772 -13.86 -3.31 -20.25
C GLU A 772 -13.02 -4.59 -20.23
N ARG A 773 -11.97 -4.65 -21.04
CA ARG A 773 -11.07 -5.80 -21.09
C ARG A 773 -10.43 -6.08 -19.72
N ALA A 774 -10.00 -5.02 -19.01
CA ALA A 774 -9.45 -5.17 -17.66
C ALA A 774 -10.46 -5.73 -16.64
N LYS A 775 -11.74 -5.39 -16.78
CA LYS A 775 -12.82 -5.98 -15.95
C LYS A 775 -13.04 -7.47 -16.24
N GLU A 776 -12.88 -7.89 -17.49
CA GLU A 776 -13.03 -9.29 -17.92
C GLU A 776 -11.79 -10.12 -17.54
N GLU A 777 -10.60 -9.67 -17.90
CA GLU A 777 -9.35 -10.41 -17.71
C GLU A 777 -8.78 -10.29 -16.29
N GLY A 778 -9.13 -9.22 -15.55
CA GLY A 778 -8.61 -8.93 -14.22
C GLY A 778 -7.24 -8.26 -14.18
N TYR A 779 -6.65 -7.95 -15.34
CA TYR A 779 -5.36 -7.27 -15.45
C TYR A 779 -5.30 -6.36 -16.68
N VAL A 780 -4.26 -5.53 -16.72
CA VAL A 780 -3.83 -4.79 -17.92
C VAL A 780 -2.37 -5.11 -18.25
N SER A 781 -1.96 -4.89 -19.50
CA SER A 781 -0.60 -5.17 -19.94
C SER A 781 0.01 -4.05 -20.79
N THR A 782 1.35 -3.96 -20.78
CA THR A 782 2.13 -3.14 -21.71
C THR A 782 2.25 -3.78 -23.10
N LEU A 783 2.81 -3.08 -24.06
CA LEU A 783 3.15 -3.65 -25.38
C LEU A 783 4.18 -4.79 -25.29
N PHE A 784 4.97 -4.83 -24.23
CA PHE A 784 5.96 -5.88 -24.00
C PHE A 784 5.43 -7.02 -23.13
N GLY A 785 4.11 -7.01 -22.80
CA GLY A 785 3.46 -8.06 -22.04
C GLY A 785 3.51 -7.90 -20.52
N ARG A 786 4.19 -6.89 -19.95
CA ARG A 786 4.20 -6.64 -18.50
C ARG A 786 2.79 -6.51 -17.99
N ARG A 787 2.41 -7.28 -16.96
CA ARG A 787 1.05 -7.33 -16.42
C ARG A 787 0.94 -6.61 -15.08
N ARG A 788 -0.23 -6.00 -14.87
CA ARG A 788 -0.67 -5.54 -13.57
C ARG A 788 -2.08 -6.03 -13.28
N TRP A 789 -2.23 -6.82 -12.23
CA TRP A 789 -3.50 -7.31 -11.74
C TRP A 789 -4.29 -6.18 -11.08
N LEU A 790 -5.61 -6.15 -11.32
CA LEU A 790 -6.51 -5.08 -10.90
C LEU A 790 -7.74 -5.62 -10.14
N PRO A 791 -7.55 -6.22 -8.96
CA PRO A 791 -8.67 -6.70 -8.13
C PRO A 791 -9.63 -5.56 -7.75
N GLU A 792 -9.15 -4.30 -7.73
CA GLU A 792 -9.94 -3.11 -7.43
C GLU A 792 -11.14 -2.92 -8.37
N LEU A 793 -11.07 -3.40 -9.61
CA LEU A 793 -12.15 -3.27 -10.60
C LEU A 793 -13.39 -4.06 -10.21
N LYS A 794 -13.26 -5.11 -9.40
CA LYS A 794 -14.37 -5.93 -8.89
C LYS A 794 -14.97 -5.40 -7.60
N SER A 795 -14.41 -4.33 -7.02
CA SER A 795 -14.89 -3.76 -5.75
C SER A 795 -16.26 -3.10 -5.90
N SER A 796 -17.15 -3.32 -4.93
CA SER A 796 -18.43 -2.61 -4.81
C SER A 796 -18.24 -1.14 -4.40
N ASN A 797 -17.09 -0.81 -3.80
CA ASN A 797 -16.74 0.55 -3.43
C ASN A 797 -16.41 1.38 -4.67
N PHE A 798 -17.22 2.43 -4.92
CA PHE A 798 -17.03 3.33 -6.06
C PHE A 798 -15.63 3.95 -6.13
N ASN A 799 -15.05 4.40 -5.01
CA ASN A 799 -13.74 5.03 -5.00
C ASN A 799 -12.62 4.04 -5.34
N THR A 800 -12.69 2.82 -4.81
CA THR A 800 -11.74 1.74 -5.10
C THR A 800 -11.85 1.32 -6.57
N ARG A 801 -13.06 1.12 -7.07
CA ARG A 801 -13.29 0.77 -8.47
C ARG A 801 -12.82 1.88 -9.42
N SER A 802 -13.14 3.15 -9.14
CA SER A 802 -12.66 4.30 -9.94
C SER A 802 -11.14 4.44 -9.89
N PHE A 803 -10.50 4.07 -8.78
CA PHE A 803 -9.04 4.00 -8.71
C PHE A 803 -8.53 2.91 -9.65
N GLY A 804 -9.09 1.70 -9.63
CA GLY A 804 -8.76 0.61 -10.55
C GLY A 804 -8.93 0.99 -12.02
N GLU A 805 -10.00 1.72 -12.36
CA GLU A 805 -10.23 2.20 -13.74
C GLU A 805 -9.14 3.20 -14.18
N ARG A 806 -8.72 4.13 -13.33
CA ARG A 806 -7.61 5.04 -13.65
C ARG A 806 -6.29 4.30 -13.81
N VAL A 807 -6.02 3.31 -12.97
CA VAL A 807 -4.82 2.47 -13.11
C VAL A 807 -4.86 1.67 -14.40
N ALA A 808 -6.03 1.15 -14.79
CA ALA A 808 -6.20 0.43 -16.06
C ALA A 808 -5.87 1.29 -17.28
N LEU A 809 -6.20 2.58 -17.24
CA LEU A 809 -5.90 3.52 -18.32
C LEU A 809 -4.42 3.92 -18.37
N ASN A 810 -3.82 4.17 -17.23
CA ASN A 810 -2.48 4.71 -17.13
C ASN A 810 -1.39 3.63 -17.31
N MET A 811 -1.57 2.46 -16.70
CA MET A 811 -0.50 1.44 -16.62
C MET A 811 0.00 0.96 -18.00
N PRO A 812 -0.84 0.69 -19.00
CA PRO A 812 -0.36 0.26 -20.30
C PRO A 812 0.56 1.28 -20.97
N ILE A 813 0.26 2.57 -20.86
CA ILE A 813 1.03 3.66 -21.45
C ILE A 813 2.32 3.89 -20.67
N GLN A 814 2.19 4.11 -19.35
CA GLN A 814 3.32 4.42 -18.49
C GLN A 814 4.29 3.23 -18.36
N GLY A 815 3.74 2.01 -18.28
CA GLY A 815 4.56 0.80 -18.23
C GLY A 815 5.26 0.52 -19.56
N THR A 816 4.63 0.78 -20.70
CA THR A 816 5.29 0.67 -22.01
C THR A 816 6.41 1.69 -22.15
N ALA A 817 6.23 2.93 -21.69
CA ALA A 817 7.29 3.92 -21.65
C ALA A 817 8.46 3.45 -20.77
N ALA A 818 8.18 2.82 -19.63
CA ALA A 818 9.21 2.25 -18.77
C ALA A 818 9.97 1.08 -19.43
N ASP A 819 9.28 0.21 -20.14
CA ASP A 819 9.91 -0.89 -20.88
C ASP A 819 10.78 -0.35 -22.03
N ILE A 820 10.35 0.70 -22.73
CA ILE A 820 11.10 1.35 -23.80
C ILE A 820 12.39 1.97 -23.27
N ILE A 821 12.33 2.74 -22.18
CA ILE A 821 13.54 3.39 -21.64
C ILE A 821 14.53 2.34 -21.12
N LYS A 822 14.07 1.26 -20.50
CA LYS A 822 14.92 0.14 -20.08
C LYS A 822 15.64 -0.51 -21.28
N LEU A 823 14.91 -0.75 -22.35
CA LEU A 823 15.48 -1.32 -23.55
C LEU A 823 16.47 -0.35 -24.23
N ALA A 824 16.19 0.96 -24.19
CA ALA A 824 17.12 1.99 -24.65
C ALA A 824 18.42 1.98 -23.82
N MET A 825 18.33 1.85 -22.51
CA MET A 825 19.50 1.74 -21.61
C MET A 825 20.39 0.55 -22.00
N LEU A 826 19.80 -0.61 -22.26
CA LEU A 826 20.52 -1.80 -22.68
C LEU A 826 21.28 -1.54 -24.01
N ARG A 827 20.59 -0.99 -25.00
CA ARG A 827 21.17 -0.74 -26.32
C ARG A 827 22.27 0.33 -26.29
N VAL A 828 22.05 1.42 -25.57
CA VAL A 828 23.04 2.49 -25.38
C VAL A 828 24.31 1.92 -24.74
N ARG A 829 24.16 1.17 -23.64
CA ARG A 829 25.30 0.55 -22.95
C ARG A 829 26.07 -0.42 -23.86
N ASP A 830 25.36 -1.30 -24.54
CA ASP A 830 25.98 -2.30 -25.41
C ASP A 830 26.68 -1.64 -26.61
N ARG A 831 26.10 -0.61 -27.17
CA ARG A 831 26.71 0.11 -28.32
C ARG A 831 27.92 0.94 -27.91
N LEU A 832 27.86 1.64 -26.76
CA LEU A 832 29.02 2.35 -26.20
C LEU A 832 30.20 1.37 -25.99
N SER A 833 29.95 0.20 -25.46
CA SER A 833 30.95 -0.86 -25.26
C SER A 833 31.47 -1.39 -26.59
N THR A 834 30.60 -1.72 -27.54
CA THR A 834 30.95 -2.32 -28.83
C THR A 834 31.76 -1.36 -29.71
N GLU A 835 31.46 -0.06 -29.67
CA GLU A 835 32.19 0.97 -30.38
C GLU A 835 33.49 1.44 -29.67
N GLY A 836 33.76 0.84 -28.49
CA GLY A 836 34.98 1.15 -27.71
C GLY A 836 34.99 2.58 -27.15
N MET A 837 33.81 3.12 -26.81
CA MET A 837 33.69 4.45 -26.23
C MET A 837 33.89 4.43 -24.73
N GLU A 838 34.42 5.52 -24.18
CA GLU A 838 34.57 5.69 -22.72
C GLU A 838 33.31 6.24 -22.04
N GLY A 839 32.29 6.60 -22.82
CA GLY A 839 30.98 7.04 -22.30
C GLY A 839 30.34 5.99 -21.39
N ARG A 840 29.73 6.45 -20.29
CA ARG A 840 29.04 5.59 -19.31
C ARG A 840 27.68 6.19 -18.94
N LEU A 841 26.64 5.34 -18.90
CA LEU A 841 25.36 5.70 -18.29
C LEU A 841 25.57 5.98 -16.80
N VAL A 842 25.07 7.09 -16.30
CA VAL A 842 25.24 7.51 -14.89
C VAL A 842 23.91 7.76 -14.20
N LEU A 843 22.85 8.12 -14.93
CA LEU A 843 21.54 8.38 -14.34
C LEU A 843 20.40 8.12 -15.34
N GLN A 844 19.28 7.68 -14.80
CA GLN A 844 18.00 7.61 -15.50
C GLN A 844 16.95 8.36 -14.67
N VAL A 845 16.24 9.32 -15.28
CA VAL A 845 15.20 10.12 -14.61
C VAL A 845 13.98 10.16 -15.52
N HIS A 846 12.87 9.56 -15.10
CA HIS A 846 11.61 9.48 -15.85
C HIS A 846 11.80 8.91 -17.28
N ASP A 847 11.86 9.76 -18.29
CA ASP A 847 12.06 9.49 -19.72
C ASP A 847 13.42 9.98 -20.24
N GLU A 848 14.33 10.34 -19.33
CA GLU A 848 15.64 10.94 -19.57
C GLU A 848 16.77 9.95 -19.26
N LEU A 849 17.81 9.90 -20.11
CA LEU A 849 19.06 9.17 -19.90
C LEU A 849 20.23 10.13 -19.86
N ILE A 850 21.13 9.96 -18.88
CA ILE A 850 22.34 10.77 -18.75
C ILE A 850 23.57 9.89 -18.90
N VAL A 851 24.45 10.29 -19.83
CA VAL A 851 25.73 9.65 -20.10
C VAL A 851 26.85 10.63 -19.79
N GLU A 852 27.84 10.22 -18.99
CA GLU A 852 29.09 10.95 -18.83
C GLU A 852 30.13 10.44 -19.84
N CYS A 853 30.72 11.32 -20.66
CA CYS A 853 31.72 10.94 -21.68
C CYS A 853 32.85 11.96 -21.82
N PRO A 854 34.00 11.58 -22.35
CA PRO A 854 35.04 12.54 -22.77
C PRO A 854 34.51 13.61 -23.72
N GLU A 855 35.01 14.86 -23.63
CA GLU A 855 34.58 15.96 -24.50
C GLU A 855 34.74 15.62 -25.99
N GLU A 856 35.82 14.92 -26.37
CA GLU A 856 36.07 14.48 -27.72
C GLU A 856 35.05 13.46 -28.26
N GLU A 857 34.37 12.70 -27.40
CA GLU A 857 33.34 11.76 -27.79
C GLU A 857 31.92 12.38 -27.83
N GLN A 858 31.74 13.61 -27.32
CA GLN A 858 30.43 14.26 -27.13
C GLN A 858 29.51 14.10 -28.35
N GLY A 859 29.96 14.50 -29.53
CA GLY A 859 29.11 14.46 -30.72
C GLY A 859 28.73 13.06 -31.17
N ARG A 860 29.63 12.08 -30.97
CA ARG A 860 29.36 10.68 -31.27
C ARG A 860 28.38 10.07 -30.25
N VAL A 861 28.55 10.38 -28.95
CA VAL A 861 27.68 9.89 -27.88
C VAL A 861 26.29 10.48 -28.04
N CYS A 862 26.13 11.79 -28.28
CA CYS A 862 24.83 12.39 -28.57
C CYS A 862 24.11 11.65 -29.70
N ALA A 863 24.76 11.49 -30.86
CA ALA A 863 24.14 10.82 -32.01
C ALA A 863 23.81 9.33 -31.72
N LEU A 864 24.66 8.64 -30.97
CA LEU A 864 24.44 7.24 -30.59
C LEU A 864 23.23 7.10 -29.68
N VAL A 865 23.14 7.91 -28.61
CA VAL A 865 22.06 7.84 -27.65
C VAL A 865 20.73 8.20 -28.33
N GLU A 866 20.70 9.27 -29.11
CA GLU A 866 19.54 9.67 -29.91
C GLU A 866 19.07 8.54 -30.82
N GLU A 867 19.97 7.95 -31.61
CA GLU A 867 19.66 6.86 -32.54
C GLU A 867 19.10 5.63 -31.82
N GLU A 868 19.70 5.19 -30.69
CA GLU A 868 19.26 4.03 -29.96
C GLU A 868 17.93 4.26 -29.23
N MET A 869 17.69 5.46 -28.71
CA MET A 869 16.42 5.81 -28.11
C MET A 869 15.29 5.87 -29.15
N GLU A 870 15.54 6.48 -30.32
CA GLU A 870 14.51 6.61 -31.36
C GLU A 870 14.18 5.29 -32.05
N ARG A 871 15.16 4.38 -32.19
CA ARG A 871 15.00 3.10 -32.92
C ARG A 871 14.73 1.90 -32.03
N VAL A 872 14.50 2.12 -30.75
CA VAL A 872 14.30 1.03 -29.80
C VAL A 872 13.11 0.13 -30.14
N ILE A 873 12.04 0.71 -30.67
CA ILE A 873 10.83 0.02 -31.11
C ILE A 873 10.22 0.74 -32.32
N SER A 874 9.53 -0.01 -33.20
CA SER A 874 8.78 0.56 -34.31
C SER A 874 7.32 0.78 -33.91
N LEU A 875 6.89 2.03 -33.90
CA LEU A 875 5.51 2.43 -33.61
C LEU A 875 4.85 3.06 -34.85
N SER A 876 3.54 3.29 -34.82
CA SER A 876 2.81 4.04 -35.84
C SER A 876 3.17 5.54 -35.87
N VAL A 877 3.84 6.03 -34.85
CA VAL A 877 4.40 7.38 -34.71
C VAL A 877 5.91 7.29 -34.48
N PRO A 878 6.73 8.26 -34.94
CA PRO A 878 8.14 8.27 -34.63
C PRO A 878 8.34 8.49 -33.13
N LEU A 879 9.28 7.77 -32.51
CA LEU A 879 9.87 8.20 -31.24
C LEU A 879 10.91 9.27 -31.57
N LEU A 880 10.94 10.33 -30.78
CA LEU A 880 11.95 11.39 -30.90
C LEU A 880 12.65 11.57 -29.57
N ALA A 881 13.96 11.62 -29.60
CA ALA A 881 14.79 11.94 -28.45
C ALA A 881 15.56 13.24 -28.75
N GLU A 882 15.54 14.15 -27.78
CA GLU A 882 16.31 15.38 -27.89
C GLU A 882 17.59 15.23 -27.07
N THR A 883 18.75 15.48 -27.68
CA THR A 883 20.03 15.35 -27.00
C THR A 883 20.70 16.71 -26.83
N SER A 884 21.25 16.92 -25.66
CA SER A 884 22.05 18.10 -25.33
C SER A 884 23.27 17.70 -24.50
N ALA A 885 24.29 18.54 -24.44
CA ALA A 885 25.47 18.25 -23.65
C ALA A 885 26.00 19.47 -22.92
N GLY A 886 26.52 19.27 -21.72
CA GLY A 886 26.98 20.34 -20.87
C GLY A 886 27.97 19.90 -19.80
N LYS A 887 28.55 20.86 -19.10
CA LYS A 887 29.47 20.60 -17.98
C LYS A 887 28.73 20.24 -16.67
N SER A 888 27.48 20.63 -16.59
CA SER A 888 26.59 20.24 -15.49
C SER A 888 25.30 19.65 -16.03
N TRP A 889 24.55 18.98 -15.17
CA TRP A 889 23.23 18.45 -15.55
C TRP A 889 22.25 19.56 -15.99
N ALA A 890 22.32 20.75 -15.36
CA ALA A 890 21.49 21.87 -15.79
C ALA A 890 21.89 22.48 -17.14
N ASP A 891 23.16 22.35 -17.54
CA ASP A 891 23.63 22.84 -18.84
C ASP A 891 23.37 21.82 -19.95
N ALA A 892 23.23 20.57 -19.61
CA ALA A 892 22.93 19.48 -20.53
C ALA A 892 21.41 19.26 -20.75
N HIS A 893 20.53 19.82 -19.91
CA HIS A 893 19.06 19.61 -19.95
C HIS A 893 18.32 20.71 -20.71
#